data_5a94296daf8b54c6ccc25d6d0de48939
#
_entry.id   5a94296daf8b54c6ccc25d6d0de48939
#
_cell.length_a   1.000
_cell.length_b   1.000
_cell.length_c   1.000
_cell.angle_alpha   90.00
_cell.angle_beta   90.00
_cell.angle_gamma   90.00
#
_symmetry.space_group_name_H-M   'P 1'
#
loop_
_entity.id
_entity.type
_entity.pdbx_description
1 polymer ?
#
loop_
_entity_poly.entity_id
_entity_poly.type
_entity_poly.pdbx_seq_one_letter_code
_entity_poly.pdbx_strand_id
1 'polypeptide(L)'
;MKKNLVDFTRGSQLLGHFSFMFAAGLKGPLIIAAIIISSMSWWMLSTGLTDHERYLAWMKVYAAVYGFMEFDPHKEVALETAFGGTVKFPISMLEAFPPVVRAWDHMVSILEHALLYSALLLIPAFALFYWFASRFGARSKERKHERGAELSTLPELVEEIRVHNRDERAKELSAALGWRYRLCSTRELNEVFPYQPSRLAEVTYPWRLEQSHAMLIGTTGMGKTVALSEMIEEARARGQRAVIFDLTGAFIEHFYDGSRDVILNPLDARCPQWSVFDECRDEAEFTAAAEALVPHDGGGAEQFWVLAARLLFVEMCLKLRARGQATNDALAAELMTADLAAVHRLMRGTIADPLTAPEAARMAESIRAVFNANAKSLKLLPRQGRRFSVRDWIEDDQRDGSMVFISARYVDMSVCSQLLTVWLDLAMNTLMAMDRTREVRMWFFVDELGALHRLPALEKGLQTARNFGGAIVTGIHAYAKLKQVYGDEMAQTLSSLARTKLILGTGDRDSATWCSDFIGHRQVREKEEGYTYGYNNARDAVSLTSRVHIEPLLLPDQLMNLPRLSGYLKFPDGFPAAPIKLIPVNRKKRAEPFIRRAEDHGPETGTVSPQSPPSGPSSGSPSGSSKAPPDASGGGSDAADPPAANDDGAGQRIVPRQGELALTAGTGGPRGGGGARPRGPPRQGRPRAPPGGE
;
A
#
# COMPACT_ATOMS: atom_id res chain seq x y z
N MET A 1 8.62 49.13 -2.18
CA MET A 1 9.46 49.50 -3.35
C MET A 1 10.44 48.41 -3.79
N LYS A 2 11.19 47.72 -2.91
CA LYS A 2 12.16 46.68 -3.35
C LYS A 2 11.53 45.46 -4.06
N LYS A 3 10.32 45.05 -3.69
CA LYS A 3 9.64 43.90 -4.31
C LYS A 3 9.25 44.16 -5.77
N ASN A 4 8.73 45.36 -6.07
CA ASN A 4 8.33 45.74 -7.41
C ASN A 4 9.51 45.88 -8.39
N LEU A 5 10.71 46.23 -7.89
CA LEU A 5 11.91 46.33 -8.70
C LEU A 5 12.45 44.93 -9.11
N VAL A 6 12.37 43.98 -8.19
CA VAL A 6 12.77 42.58 -8.47
C VAL A 6 11.80 41.93 -9.44
N ASP A 7 10.49 42.18 -9.31
CA ASP A 7 9.48 41.66 -10.22
C ASP A 7 9.59 42.31 -11.62
N PHE A 8 9.91 43.58 -11.69
CA PHE A 8 10.19 44.30 -12.96
C PHE A 8 11.44 43.71 -13.67
N THR A 9 12.55 43.53 -12.94
CA THR A 9 13.78 42.97 -13.51
C THR A 9 13.58 41.51 -13.98
N ARG A 10 12.86 40.68 -13.21
CA ARG A 10 12.49 39.33 -13.64
C ARG A 10 11.58 39.30 -14.84
N GLY A 11 10.57 40.17 -14.88
CA GLY A 11 9.66 40.31 -16.03
C GLY A 11 10.38 40.77 -17.28
N SER A 12 11.31 41.73 -17.17
CA SER A 12 12.13 42.21 -18.29
C SER A 12 13.06 41.12 -18.83
N GLN A 13 13.68 40.33 -17.97
CA GLN A 13 14.52 39.20 -18.38
C GLN A 13 13.70 38.10 -19.07
N LEU A 14 12.51 37.78 -18.59
CA LEU A 14 11.60 36.83 -19.21
C LEU A 14 11.14 37.31 -20.60
N LEU A 15 10.84 38.60 -20.77
CA LEU A 15 10.49 39.19 -22.07
C LEU A 15 11.66 39.11 -23.06
N GLY A 16 12.88 39.44 -22.63
CA GLY A 16 14.08 39.31 -23.44
C GLY A 16 14.33 37.87 -23.89
N HIS A 17 14.14 36.96 -22.98
CA HIS A 17 14.28 35.53 -23.28
C HIS A 17 13.21 35.00 -24.25
N PHE A 18 11.96 35.41 -24.05
CA PHE A 18 10.88 35.09 -24.99
C PHE A 18 11.17 35.59 -26.41
N SER A 19 11.69 36.82 -26.50
CA SER A 19 12.12 37.40 -27.79
C SER A 19 13.25 36.59 -28.43
N PHE A 20 14.25 36.18 -27.66
CA PHE A 20 15.34 35.31 -28.14
C PHE A 20 14.87 33.95 -28.63
N MET A 21 14.03 33.26 -27.83
CA MET A 21 13.46 31.97 -28.22
C MET A 21 12.61 32.07 -29.47
N PHE A 22 11.83 33.15 -29.60
CA PHE A 22 11.02 33.43 -30.78
C PHE A 22 11.92 33.67 -32.02
N ALA A 23 12.96 34.47 -31.89
CA ALA A 23 13.93 34.72 -32.96
C ALA A 23 14.69 33.45 -33.37
N ALA A 24 15.09 32.60 -32.38
CA ALA A 24 15.73 31.32 -32.66
C ALA A 24 14.76 30.34 -33.36
N GLY A 25 13.49 30.34 -32.98
CA GLY A 25 12.44 29.51 -33.57
C GLY A 25 12.10 29.92 -35.01
N LEU A 26 12.26 31.21 -35.34
CA LEU A 26 12.01 31.76 -36.71
C LEU A 26 13.11 31.40 -37.71
N LYS A 27 14.33 31.03 -37.29
CA LYS A 27 15.43 30.69 -38.21
C LYS A 27 15.04 29.57 -39.18
N GLY A 28 14.41 28.51 -38.70
CA GLY A 28 13.95 27.41 -39.53
C GLY A 28 12.95 27.83 -40.62
N PRO A 29 11.85 28.48 -40.27
CA PRO A 29 10.88 29.05 -41.23
C PRO A 29 11.52 30.02 -42.25
N LEU A 30 12.42 30.89 -41.78
CA LEU A 30 13.11 31.85 -42.69
C LEU A 30 14.03 31.15 -43.71
N ILE A 31 14.74 30.10 -43.28
CA ILE A 31 15.58 29.31 -44.20
C ILE A 31 14.71 28.59 -45.23
N ILE A 32 13.59 28.01 -44.83
CA ILE A 32 12.64 27.35 -45.72
C ILE A 32 12.07 28.38 -46.73
N ALA A 33 11.69 29.58 -46.26
CA ALA A 33 11.21 30.62 -47.10
C ALA A 33 12.26 31.06 -48.14
N ALA A 34 13.51 31.27 -47.70
CA ALA A 34 14.60 31.66 -48.59
C ALA A 34 14.87 30.58 -49.66
N ILE A 35 14.86 29.30 -49.31
CA ILE A 35 15.05 28.20 -50.25
C ILE A 35 13.91 28.13 -51.25
N ILE A 36 12.65 28.25 -50.83
CA ILE A 36 11.46 28.16 -51.70
C ILE A 36 11.48 29.34 -52.68
N ILE A 37 11.67 30.57 -52.19
CA ILE A 37 11.69 31.78 -53.03
C ILE A 37 12.83 31.71 -54.04
N SER A 38 14.05 31.38 -53.60
CA SER A 38 15.21 31.26 -54.48
C SER A 38 15.04 30.18 -55.53
N SER A 39 14.58 28.98 -55.12
CA SER A 39 14.37 27.87 -56.06
C SER A 39 13.29 28.17 -57.06
N MET A 40 12.17 28.79 -56.65
CA MET A 40 11.07 29.13 -57.53
C MET A 40 11.45 30.24 -58.51
N SER A 41 12.14 31.28 -58.03
CA SER A 41 12.67 32.35 -58.85
C SER A 41 13.66 31.83 -59.89
N TRP A 42 14.58 30.96 -59.45
CA TRP A 42 15.55 30.34 -60.37
C TRP A 42 14.86 29.48 -61.43
N TRP A 43 13.90 28.61 -61.03
CA TRP A 43 13.17 27.75 -61.95
C TRP A 43 12.37 28.56 -62.96
N MET A 44 11.60 29.56 -62.54
CA MET A 44 10.79 30.39 -63.42
C MET A 44 11.62 31.27 -64.36
N LEU A 45 12.73 31.85 -63.86
CA LEU A 45 13.66 32.62 -64.73
C LEU A 45 14.37 31.67 -65.72
N SER A 46 14.72 30.46 -65.34
CA SER A 46 15.42 29.52 -66.26
C SER A 46 14.52 28.96 -67.33
N THR A 47 13.22 28.83 -67.06
CA THR A 47 12.24 28.27 -68.02
C THR A 47 11.46 29.40 -68.79
N GLY A 48 11.26 30.58 -68.21
CA GLY A 48 10.42 31.65 -68.75
C GLY A 48 11.17 32.64 -69.63
N LEU A 49 12.50 32.81 -69.46
CA LEU A 49 13.30 33.72 -70.25
C LEU A 49 14.05 32.95 -71.33
N THR A 50 13.97 33.47 -72.59
CA THR A 50 14.84 33.03 -73.67
C THR A 50 16.28 33.49 -73.44
N ASP A 51 17.26 32.84 -74.08
CA ASP A 51 18.68 33.18 -73.89
C ASP A 51 18.96 34.61 -74.33
N HIS A 52 18.26 35.10 -75.39
CA HIS A 52 18.37 36.47 -75.88
C HIS A 52 17.77 37.49 -74.88
N GLU A 53 16.63 37.22 -74.29
CA GLU A 53 16.03 38.06 -73.22
C GLU A 53 16.91 38.13 -71.95
N ARG A 54 17.54 37.01 -71.56
CA ARG A 54 18.53 37.04 -70.46
C ARG A 54 19.73 37.92 -70.78
N TYR A 55 20.22 37.84 -72.01
CA TYR A 55 21.28 38.70 -72.46
C TYR A 55 20.86 40.16 -72.42
N LEU A 56 19.69 40.52 -72.93
CA LEU A 56 19.17 41.89 -72.91
C LEU A 56 18.95 42.44 -71.51
N ALA A 57 18.39 41.63 -70.61
CA ALA A 57 18.22 42.01 -69.22
C ALA A 57 19.57 42.22 -68.50
N TRP A 58 20.59 41.37 -68.80
CA TRP A 58 21.95 41.55 -68.30
C TRP A 58 22.56 42.82 -68.82
N MET A 59 22.32 43.18 -70.08
CA MET A 59 22.82 44.44 -70.71
C MET A 59 22.19 45.67 -70.06
N LYS A 60 20.93 45.60 -69.60
CA LYS A 60 20.30 46.69 -68.83
C LYS A 60 20.99 46.90 -67.49
N VAL A 61 21.27 45.74 -66.73
CA VAL A 61 22.02 45.81 -65.47
C VAL A 61 23.42 46.38 -65.68
N TYR A 62 24.08 45.93 -66.78
CA TYR A 62 25.42 46.42 -67.11
C TYR A 62 25.39 47.95 -67.40
N ALA A 63 24.42 48.45 -68.13
CA ALA A 63 24.26 49.90 -68.41
C ALA A 63 23.97 50.70 -67.12
N ALA A 64 23.08 50.22 -66.28
CA ALA A 64 22.76 50.84 -65.00
C ALA A 64 23.95 50.86 -64.00
N VAL A 65 24.74 49.75 -63.90
CA VAL A 65 25.96 49.77 -63.11
C VAL A 65 27.02 50.71 -63.68
N TYR A 66 27.15 50.76 -65.01
CA TYR A 66 28.11 51.61 -65.68
C TYR A 66 27.77 53.11 -65.50
N GLY A 67 26.46 53.43 -65.56
CA GLY A 67 25.97 54.79 -65.25
C GLY A 67 26.14 55.17 -63.77
N PHE A 68 25.88 54.23 -62.84
CA PHE A 68 26.10 54.43 -61.40
C PHE A 68 27.58 54.67 -61.03
N MET A 69 28.53 54.13 -61.84
CA MET A 69 29.96 54.33 -61.63
C MET A 69 30.48 55.60 -62.34
N GLU A 70 29.60 56.45 -62.96
CA GLU A 70 29.91 57.68 -63.63
C GLU A 70 30.98 57.53 -64.75
N PHE A 71 30.98 56.40 -65.48
CA PHE A 71 31.87 56.17 -66.60
C PHE A 71 31.38 56.91 -67.86
N ASP A 72 32.22 56.96 -68.92
CA ASP A 72 31.92 57.70 -70.18
C ASP A 72 30.58 57.27 -70.80
N PRO A 73 29.55 58.18 -70.83
CA PRO A 73 28.21 57.84 -71.31
C PRO A 73 28.15 57.64 -72.86
N HIS A 74 29.19 58.03 -73.61
CA HIS A 74 29.24 57.85 -75.03
C HIS A 74 29.92 56.59 -75.54
N LYS A 75 30.36 55.73 -74.63
CA LYS A 75 30.95 54.43 -74.96
C LYS A 75 30.01 53.64 -75.83
N GLU A 76 30.47 53.24 -77.05
CA GLU A 76 29.71 52.35 -77.93
C GLU A 76 29.75 50.92 -77.44
N VAL A 77 28.55 50.30 -77.27
CA VAL A 77 28.40 48.90 -76.92
C VAL A 77 27.68 48.21 -78.06
N ALA A 78 28.22 47.07 -78.51
CA ALA A 78 27.60 46.20 -79.48
C ALA A 78 26.51 45.37 -78.88
N LEU A 79 25.27 45.53 -79.27
CA LEU A 79 24.14 44.72 -78.83
C LEU A 79 23.81 43.69 -79.92
N GLU A 80 23.75 42.41 -79.50
CA GLU A 80 23.30 41.31 -80.37
C GLU A 80 21.78 41.38 -80.54
N THR A 81 21.30 41.33 -81.80
CA THR A 81 19.89 41.27 -82.14
C THR A 81 19.43 39.82 -82.25
N ALA A 82 18.12 39.56 -82.02
CA ALA A 82 17.53 38.22 -82.07
C ALA A 82 17.79 37.43 -83.38
N PHE A 83 18.21 38.12 -84.44
CA PHE A 83 18.50 37.55 -85.76
C PHE A 83 20.00 37.42 -86.07
N GLY A 84 20.89 37.52 -85.06
CA GLY A 84 22.32 37.35 -85.21
C GLY A 84 23.10 38.54 -85.76
N GLY A 85 22.47 39.72 -85.86
CA GLY A 85 23.12 40.97 -86.22
C GLY A 85 23.57 41.74 -84.97
N THR A 86 24.66 42.55 -85.09
CA THR A 86 25.13 43.43 -84.00
C THR A 86 24.85 44.87 -84.37
N VAL A 87 24.22 45.59 -83.45
CA VAL A 87 23.96 47.02 -83.56
C VAL A 87 24.71 47.75 -82.46
N LYS A 88 25.48 48.83 -82.84
CA LYS A 88 26.22 49.62 -81.88
C LYS A 88 25.38 50.79 -81.38
N PHE A 89 25.30 50.95 -80.07
CA PHE A 89 24.60 52.05 -79.37
C PHE A 89 25.50 52.69 -78.31
N PRO A 90 25.36 53.95 -78.01
CA PRO A 90 25.96 54.52 -76.82
C PRO A 90 25.27 53.97 -75.58
N ILE A 91 26.06 53.68 -74.56
CA ILE A 91 25.57 52.95 -73.36
C ILE A 91 24.43 53.72 -72.66
N SER A 92 24.42 55.03 -72.72
CA SER A 92 23.37 55.91 -72.18
C SER A 92 21.98 55.70 -72.82
N MET A 93 21.91 55.24 -74.08
CA MET A 93 20.65 54.94 -74.73
C MET A 93 20.15 53.49 -74.53
N LEU A 94 20.99 52.66 -73.99
CA LEU A 94 20.70 51.24 -73.85
C LEU A 94 19.57 51.00 -72.83
N GLU A 95 19.53 51.77 -71.76
CA GLU A 95 18.48 51.61 -70.72
C GLU A 95 17.08 51.95 -71.25
N ALA A 96 16.96 52.86 -72.22
CA ALA A 96 15.69 53.29 -72.84
C ALA A 96 15.36 52.49 -74.13
N PHE A 97 16.22 51.61 -74.58
CA PHE A 97 16.01 50.84 -75.82
C PHE A 97 14.82 49.84 -75.65
N PRO A 98 13.80 49.98 -76.55
CA PRO A 98 12.54 49.24 -76.34
C PRO A 98 12.65 47.69 -76.18
N PRO A 99 13.56 46.98 -76.88
CA PRO A 99 13.77 45.55 -76.68
C PRO A 99 14.37 45.23 -75.31
N VAL A 100 15.29 46.05 -74.80
CA VAL A 100 15.93 45.91 -73.49
C VAL A 100 14.93 46.20 -72.38
N VAL A 101 14.09 47.20 -72.52
CA VAL A 101 13.00 47.52 -71.59
C VAL A 101 12.00 46.40 -71.55
N ARG A 102 11.54 45.89 -72.68
CA ARG A 102 10.59 44.73 -72.71
C ARG A 102 11.15 43.48 -72.08
N ALA A 103 12.41 43.14 -72.35
CA ALA A 103 13.05 41.96 -71.73
C ALA A 103 13.18 42.13 -70.23
N TRP A 104 13.47 43.32 -69.74
CA TRP A 104 13.52 43.65 -68.33
C TRP A 104 12.11 43.58 -67.68
N ASP A 105 11.09 44.14 -68.25
CA ASP A 105 9.72 44.11 -67.75
C ASP A 105 9.19 42.67 -67.73
N HIS A 106 9.53 41.87 -68.74
CA HIS A 106 9.21 40.47 -68.78
C HIS A 106 9.91 39.72 -67.65
N MET A 107 11.21 39.95 -67.39
CA MET A 107 11.95 39.34 -66.27
C MET A 107 11.35 39.77 -64.92
N VAL A 108 10.98 41.02 -64.72
CA VAL A 108 10.34 41.57 -63.53
C VAL A 108 8.97 40.89 -63.33
N SER A 109 8.16 40.76 -64.37
CA SER A 109 6.87 40.07 -64.29
C SER A 109 7.02 38.58 -63.88
N ILE A 110 8.03 37.90 -64.45
CA ILE A 110 8.34 36.48 -64.03
C ILE A 110 8.72 36.46 -62.57
N LEU A 111 9.53 37.37 -62.04
CA LEU A 111 9.90 37.46 -60.64
C LEU A 111 8.69 37.76 -59.73
N GLU A 112 7.79 38.62 -60.13
CA GLU A 112 6.55 38.93 -59.41
C GLU A 112 5.67 37.64 -59.29
N HIS A 113 5.49 36.96 -60.43
CA HIS A 113 4.76 35.67 -60.43
C HIS A 113 5.49 34.62 -59.57
N ALA A 114 6.83 34.53 -59.62
CA ALA A 114 7.61 33.61 -58.78
C ALA A 114 7.43 33.90 -57.31
N LEU A 115 7.39 35.19 -56.90
CA LEU A 115 7.09 35.57 -55.51
C LEU A 115 5.66 35.18 -55.09
N LEU A 116 4.67 35.44 -56.01
CA LEU A 116 3.29 35.04 -55.72
C LEU A 116 3.12 33.51 -55.51
N TYR A 117 3.68 32.72 -56.43
CA TYR A 117 3.65 31.25 -56.32
C TYR A 117 4.45 30.74 -55.13
N SER A 118 5.58 31.38 -54.81
CA SER A 118 6.34 31.08 -53.60
C SER A 118 5.53 31.38 -52.36
N ALA A 119 4.82 32.51 -52.27
CA ALA A 119 3.95 32.85 -51.16
C ALA A 119 2.82 31.80 -50.94
N LEU A 120 2.22 31.33 -52.06
CA LEU A 120 1.21 30.29 -51.99
C LEU A 120 1.79 28.94 -51.48
N LEU A 121 3.01 28.56 -51.90
CA LEU A 121 3.70 27.34 -51.50
C LEU A 121 4.20 27.40 -50.04
N LEU A 122 4.49 28.61 -49.52
CA LEU A 122 4.94 28.81 -48.14
C LEU A 122 3.86 28.44 -47.12
N ILE A 123 2.56 28.59 -47.44
CA ILE A 123 1.46 28.26 -46.52
C ILE A 123 1.49 26.78 -46.12
N PRO A 124 1.45 25.80 -47.04
CA PRO A 124 1.54 24.37 -46.68
C PRO A 124 2.91 23.99 -46.10
N ALA A 125 4.00 24.61 -46.55
CA ALA A 125 5.34 24.35 -46.02
C ALA A 125 5.45 24.77 -44.54
N PHE A 126 4.90 25.93 -44.17
CA PHE A 126 4.86 26.36 -42.77
C PHE A 126 3.90 25.54 -41.93
N ALA A 127 2.76 25.13 -42.47
CA ALA A 127 1.84 24.22 -41.76
C ALA A 127 2.50 22.87 -41.47
N LEU A 128 3.23 22.32 -42.44
CA LEU A 128 3.97 21.07 -42.27
C LEU A 128 5.12 21.23 -41.25
N PHE A 129 5.88 22.32 -41.36
CA PHE A 129 6.94 22.63 -40.39
C PHE A 129 6.39 22.77 -38.95
N TYR A 130 5.29 23.52 -38.78
CA TYR A 130 4.62 23.70 -37.49
C TYR A 130 4.14 22.35 -36.91
N TRP A 131 3.50 21.51 -37.73
CA TRP A 131 3.05 20.19 -37.33
C TRP A 131 4.23 19.30 -36.87
N PHE A 132 5.31 19.31 -37.64
CA PHE A 132 6.51 18.53 -37.31
C PHE A 132 7.20 19.04 -36.03
N ALA A 133 7.40 20.35 -35.94
CA ALA A 133 8.06 20.97 -34.79
C ALA A 133 7.26 20.83 -33.50
N SER A 134 5.91 20.98 -33.56
CA SER A 134 5.03 20.80 -32.41
C SER A 134 5.03 19.34 -31.93
N ARG A 135 5.00 18.36 -32.85
CA ARG A 135 5.04 16.95 -32.53
C ARG A 135 6.39 16.50 -31.97
N PHE A 136 7.49 17.03 -32.49
CA PHE A 136 8.84 16.79 -31.99
C PHE A 136 9.04 17.42 -30.60
N GLY A 137 8.57 18.65 -30.40
CA GLY A 137 8.63 19.32 -29.10
C GLY A 137 7.83 18.62 -28.01
N ALA A 138 6.62 18.13 -28.33
CA ALA A 138 5.80 17.37 -27.42
C ALA A 138 6.50 16.05 -26.97
N ARG A 139 7.05 15.30 -27.91
CA ARG A 139 7.79 14.06 -27.62
C ARG A 139 9.09 14.29 -26.83
N SER A 140 9.69 15.45 -26.97
CA SER A 140 10.93 15.79 -26.26
C SER A 140 10.73 16.01 -24.74
N LYS A 141 9.49 16.36 -24.31
CA LYS A 141 9.12 16.63 -22.92
C LYS A 141 8.42 15.43 -22.23
N GLU A 142 8.21 14.35 -22.96
CA GLU A 142 7.50 13.18 -22.43
C GLU A 142 8.35 12.50 -21.36
N ARG A 143 7.76 12.35 -20.15
CA ARG A 143 8.34 11.57 -19.06
C ARG A 143 8.41 10.11 -19.49
N LYS A 144 9.59 9.54 -19.49
CA LYS A 144 9.78 8.15 -19.89
C LYS A 144 10.03 7.29 -18.67
N HIS A 145 9.14 6.31 -18.44
CA HIS A 145 9.38 5.23 -17.49
C HIS A 145 10.57 4.39 -17.95
N GLU A 146 11.55 4.14 -17.07
CA GLU A 146 12.72 3.34 -17.41
C GLU A 146 12.72 1.99 -16.71
N ARG A 147 12.50 1.99 -15.39
CA ARG A 147 12.54 0.78 -14.54
C ARG A 147 11.73 1.00 -13.29
N GLY A 148 11.39 -0.13 -12.64
CA GLY A 148 10.77 -0.14 -11.32
C GLY A 148 9.39 -0.74 -11.33
N ALA A 149 8.62 -0.46 -10.28
CA ALA A 149 7.26 -0.95 -10.16
C ALA A 149 6.34 -0.27 -11.19
N GLU A 150 5.30 -0.98 -11.60
CA GLU A 150 4.32 -0.51 -12.58
C GLU A 150 2.92 -0.44 -11.95
N LEU A 151 2.16 0.54 -12.38
CA LEU A 151 0.74 0.66 -12.08
C LEU A 151 -0.02 0.31 -13.36
N SER A 152 -0.86 -0.71 -13.30
CA SER A 152 -1.71 -1.12 -14.42
C SER A 152 -3.16 -0.75 -14.18
N THR A 153 -3.97 -0.85 -15.23
CA THR A 153 -5.41 -0.82 -15.10
C THR A 153 -5.94 -2.18 -14.61
N LEU A 154 -7.11 -2.19 -13.98
CA LEU A 154 -7.71 -3.43 -13.50
C LEU A 154 -7.90 -4.49 -14.63
N PRO A 155 -8.38 -4.14 -15.84
CA PRO A 155 -8.51 -5.09 -16.94
C PRO A 155 -7.14 -5.70 -17.37
N GLU A 156 -6.08 -4.90 -17.38
CA GLU A 156 -4.73 -5.37 -17.72
C GLU A 156 -4.23 -6.38 -16.69
N LEU A 157 -4.36 -6.08 -15.39
CA LEU A 157 -4.01 -7.01 -14.31
C LEU A 157 -4.81 -8.33 -14.42
N VAL A 158 -6.12 -8.27 -14.64
CA VAL A 158 -6.98 -9.45 -14.77
C VAL A 158 -6.55 -10.31 -15.97
N GLU A 159 -6.21 -9.69 -17.09
CA GLU A 159 -5.75 -10.42 -18.27
C GLU A 159 -4.38 -11.07 -18.04
N GLU A 160 -3.45 -10.37 -17.40
CA GLU A 160 -2.15 -10.92 -17.05
C GLU A 160 -2.28 -12.13 -16.12
N ILE A 161 -3.11 -12.03 -15.08
CA ILE A 161 -3.41 -13.14 -14.17
C ILE A 161 -4.07 -14.29 -14.93
N ARG A 162 -4.99 -14.03 -15.85
CA ARG A 162 -5.66 -15.04 -16.65
C ARG A 162 -4.67 -15.83 -17.50
N VAL A 163 -3.74 -15.15 -18.14
CA VAL A 163 -2.67 -15.79 -18.95
C VAL A 163 -1.77 -16.62 -18.04
N HIS A 164 -1.29 -16.05 -16.94
CA HIS A 164 -0.47 -16.75 -15.95
C HIS A 164 -1.15 -18.03 -15.43
N ASN A 165 -2.42 -17.93 -14.99
CA ASN A 165 -3.16 -19.05 -14.43
C ASN A 165 -3.38 -20.17 -15.47
N ARG A 166 -3.63 -19.81 -16.73
CA ARG A 166 -3.74 -20.77 -17.82
C ARG A 166 -2.42 -21.53 -18.04
N ASP A 167 -1.31 -20.80 -18.02
CA ASP A 167 0.01 -21.37 -18.30
C ASP A 167 0.49 -22.26 -17.14
N GLU A 168 0.29 -21.82 -15.88
CA GLU A 168 0.61 -22.63 -14.70
C GLU A 168 -0.26 -23.88 -14.60
N ARG A 169 -1.57 -23.77 -14.87
CA ARG A 169 -2.47 -24.93 -14.98
C ARG A 169 -2.01 -25.90 -16.06
N ALA A 170 -1.61 -25.40 -17.22
CA ALA A 170 -1.10 -26.25 -18.31
C ALA A 170 0.18 -26.99 -17.90
N LYS A 171 1.08 -26.36 -17.14
CA LYS A 171 2.28 -27.00 -16.58
C LYS A 171 1.92 -28.15 -15.64
N GLU A 172 1.01 -27.90 -14.68
CA GLU A 172 0.57 -28.94 -13.73
C GLU A 172 -0.14 -30.11 -14.44
N LEU A 173 -1.03 -29.81 -15.39
CA LEU A 173 -1.70 -30.83 -16.20
C LEU A 173 -0.71 -31.64 -17.04
N SER A 174 0.29 -30.98 -17.63
CA SER A 174 1.33 -31.67 -18.42
C SER A 174 2.23 -32.56 -17.55
N ALA A 175 2.48 -32.15 -16.31
CA ALA A 175 3.23 -32.95 -15.35
C ALA A 175 2.46 -34.20 -14.89
N ALA A 176 1.13 -34.11 -14.75
CA ALA A 176 0.28 -35.21 -14.31
C ALA A 176 -0.11 -36.19 -15.46
N LEU A 177 -0.51 -35.66 -16.61
CA LEU A 177 -1.09 -36.42 -17.71
C LEU A 177 -0.15 -36.55 -18.93
N GLY A 178 1.04 -35.92 -18.89
CA GLY A 178 1.93 -35.80 -20.02
C GLY A 178 1.24 -35.05 -21.17
N TRP A 179 1.58 -35.42 -22.41
CA TRP A 179 0.97 -34.81 -23.61
C TRP A 179 -0.55 -35.07 -23.76
N ARG A 180 -1.07 -36.10 -23.08
CA ARG A 180 -2.48 -36.53 -23.13
C ARG A 180 -3.45 -35.47 -22.66
N TYR A 181 -3.03 -34.53 -21.79
CA TYR A 181 -3.92 -33.47 -21.29
C TYR A 181 -4.56 -32.64 -22.41
N ARG A 182 -3.89 -32.54 -23.59
CA ARG A 182 -4.41 -31.80 -24.75
C ARG A 182 -5.57 -32.50 -25.45
N LEU A 183 -5.76 -33.80 -25.20
CA LEU A 183 -6.82 -34.59 -25.76
C LEU A 183 -8.00 -34.81 -24.80
N CYS A 184 -7.82 -34.51 -23.53
CA CYS A 184 -8.84 -34.65 -22.50
C CYS A 184 -9.89 -33.55 -22.63
N SER A 185 -11.15 -33.91 -22.33
CA SER A 185 -12.23 -32.94 -22.23
C SER A 185 -12.01 -31.99 -21.02
N THR A 186 -12.62 -30.80 -21.03
CA THR A 186 -12.59 -29.86 -19.91
C THR A 186 -13.11 -30.48 -18.60
N ARG A 187 -14.07 -31.41 -18.70
CA ARG A 187 -14.63 -32.11 -17.56
C ARG A 187 -13.60 -33.05 -16.92
N GLU A 188 -12.93 -33.86 -17.70
CA GLU A 188 -11.87 -34.77 -17.24
C GLU A 188 -10.70 -33.99 -16.64
N LEU A 189 -10.32 -32.86 -17.25
CA LEU A 189 -9.27 -31.99 -16.70
C LEU A 189 -9.66 -31.39 -15.35
N ASN A 190 -10.94 -31.03 -15.16
CA ASN A 190 -11.43 -30.52 -13.87
C ASN A 190 -11.57 -31.61 -12.81
N GLU A 191 -11.80 -32.87 -13.20
CA GLU A 191 -11.81 -34.02 -12.28
C GLU A 191 -10.40 -34.35 -11.79
N VAL A 192 -9.39 -34.24 -12.67
CA VAL A 192 -7.98 -34.48 -12.30
C VAL A 192 -7.41 -33.29 -11.48
N PHE A 193 -7.78 -32.06 -11.84
CA PHE A 193 -7.37 -30.84 -11.13
C PHE A 193 -8.58 -29.97 -10.81
N PRO A 194 -9.25 -30.23 -9.70
CA PRO A 194 -10.43 -29.44 -9.26
C PRO A 194 -10.05 -28.06 -8.74
N TYR A 195 -8.77 -27.80 -8.49
CA TYR A 195 -8.31 -26.52 -7.96
C TYR A 195 -8.63 -25.36 -8.90
N GLN A 196 -9.22 -24.32 -8.34
CA GLN A 196 -9.46 -23.02 -8.96
C GLN A 196 -9.01 -21.93 -7.99
N PRO A 197 -8.26 -20.93 -8.46
CA PRO A 197 -7.84 -19.82 -7.62
C PRO A 197 -9.03 -19.06 -7.01
N SER A 198 -8.92 -18.64 -5.75
CA SER A 198 -9.92 -17.81 -5.07
C SER A 198 -9.89 -16.36 -5.57
N ARG A 199 -10.82 -15.55 -5.09
CA ARG A 199 -10.91 -14.13 -5.45
C ARG A 199 -10.62 -13.24 -4.24
N LEU A 200 -10.09 -12.07 -4.52
CA LEU A 200 -9.95 -10.97 -3.59
C LEU A 200 -10.35 -9.69 -4.31
N ALA A 201 -11.36 -8.97 -3.80
CA ALA A 201 -11.89 -7.78 -4.45
C ALA A 201 -12.31 -8.04 -5.93
N GLU A 202 -13.02 -9.16 -6.15
CA GLU A 202 -13.45 -9.66 -7.46
C GLU A 202 -12.32 -10.07 -8.44
N VAL A 203 -11.06 -9.86 -8.05
CA VAL A 203 -9.89 -10.28 -8.84
C VAL A 203 -9.48 -11.69 -8.47
N THR A 204 -9.37 -12.56 -9.45
CA THR A 204 -8.89 -13.93 -9.26
C THR A 204 -7.44 -13.93 -8.80
N TYR A 205 -7.09 -14.72 -7.79
CA TYR A 205 -5.70 -14.91 -7.38
C TYR A 205 -4.85 -15.48 -8.53
N PRO A 206 -3.58 -15.10 -8.63
CA PRO A 206 -2.63 -15.86 -9.44
C PRO A 206 -2.50 -17.28 -8.88
N TRP A 207 -2.14 -18.21 -9.72
CA TRP A 207 -2.15 -19.65 -9.46
C TRP A 207 -1.43 -20.03 -8.16
N ARG A 208 -2.17 -20.60 -7.19
CA ARG A 208 -1.68 -21.08 -5.88
C ARG A 208 -1.00 -20.01 -5.01
N LEU A 209 -1.34 -18.72 -5.20
CA LEU A 209 -0.80 -17.63 -4.39
C LEU A 209 -1.66 -17.24 -3.18
N GLU A 210 -2.79 -17.89 -2.93
CA GLU A 210 -3.60 -17.69 -1.71
C GLU A 210 -2.79 -17.98 -0.44
N GLN A 211 -1.95 -19.01 -0.51
CA GLN A 211 -1.06 -19.42 0.58
C GLN A 211 0.16 -18.50 0.76
N SER A 212 0.31 -17.46 -0.07
CA SER A 212 1.28 -16.38 0.16
C SER A 212 0.81 -15.34 1.15
N HIS A 213 -0.34 -15.60 1.76
CA HIS A 213 -1.01 -14.78 2.76
C HIS A 213 -1.36 -13.37 2.25
N ALA A 214 -2.35 -12.76 2.89
CA ALA A 214 -2.79 -11.42 2.51
C ALA A 214 -2.90 -10.49 3.73
N MET A 215 -2.66 -9.21 3.50
CA MET A 215 -2.87 -8.16 4.48
C MET A 215 -3.75 -7.06 3.88
N LEU A 216 -4.85 -6.78 4.54
CA LEU A 216 -5.80 -5.74 4.19
C LEU A 216 -5.58 -4.53 5.07
N ILE A 217 -5.25 -3.40 4.47
CA ILE A 217 -4.88 -2.18 5.19
C ILE A 217 -5.91 -1.09 4.88
N GLY A 218 -6.40 -0.43 5.91
CA GLY A 218 -7.32 0.70 5.73
C GLY A 218 -8.08 1.05 7.00
N THR A 219 -8.49 2.29 7.12
CA THR A 219 -9.27 2.77 8.26
C THR A 219 -10.67 2.17 8.30
N THR A 220 -11.37 2.39 9.41
CA THR A 220 -12.76 1.94 9.60
C THR A 220 -13.67 2.48 8.50
N GLY A 221 -14.53 1.62 7.95
CA GLY A 221 -15.50 2.00 6.93
C GLY A 221 -14.95 2.06 5.50
N MET A 222 -13.66 1.75 5.27
CA MET A 222 -13.07 1.76 3.92
C MET A 222 -13.34 0.47 3.12
N GLY A 223 -13.84 -0.61 3.76
CA GLY A 223 -14.29 -1.81 3.04
C GLY A 223 -13.54 -3.10 3.36
N LYS A 224 -12.65 -3.15 4.40
CA LYS A 224 -11.97 -4.40 4.80
C LYS A 224 -12.95 -5.55 5.02
N THR A 225 -13.98 -5.32 5.85
CA THR A 225 -15.01 -6.32 6.14
C THR A 225 -15.79 -6.75 4.89
N VAL A 226 -15.94 -5.87 3.88
CA VAL A 226 -16.55 -6.24 2.59
C VAL A 226 -15.67 -7.25 1.84
N ALA A 227 -14.39 -6.97 1.72
CA ALA A 227 -13.43 -7.88 1.06
C ALA A 227 -13.30 -9.22 1.80
N LEU A 228 -13.22 -9.21 3.14
CA LEU A 228 -13.20 -10.43 3.94
C LEU A 228 -14.48 -11.24 3.80
N SER A 229 -15.65 -10.58 3.78
CA SER A 229 -16.93 -11.25 3.61
C SER A 229 -17.05 -11.97 2.26
N GLU A 230 -16.52 -11.38 1.19
CA GLU A 230 -16.45 -12.01 -0.13
C GLU A 230 -15.59 -13.30 -0.08
N MET A 231 -14.41 -13.21 0.54
CA MET A 231 -13.51 -14.36 0.66
C MET A 231 -14.09 -15.47 1.54
N ILE A 232 -14.74 -15.13 2.65
CA ILE A 232 -15.42 -16.09 3.55
C ILE A 232 -16.54 -16.82 2.81
N GLU A 233 -17.36 -16.11 2.04
CA GLU A 233 -18.43 -16.69 1.24
C GLU A 233 -17.88 -17.67 0.21
N GLU A 234 -16.82 -17.28 -0.47
CA GLU A 234 -16.15 -18.13 -1.47
C GLU A 234 -15.48 -19.36 -0.85
N ALA A 235 -14.78 -19.21 0.27
CA ALA A 235 -14.19 -20.33 1.00
C ALA A 235 -15.26 -21.36 1.39
N ARG A 236 -16.40 -20.90 1.90
CA ARG A 236 -17.56 -21.76 2.23
C ARG A 236 -18.15 -22.45 1.00
N ALA A 237 -18.32 -21.74 -0.10
CA ALA A 237 -18.86 -22.30 -1.33
C ALA A 237 -17.96 -23.40 -1.92
N ARG A 238 -16.67 -23.34 -1.63
CA ARG A 238 -15.67 -24.34 -2.03
C ARG A 238 -15.53 -25.51 -1.04
N GLY A 239 -16.30 -25.51 0.05
CA GLY A 239 -16.17 -26.50 1.12
C GLY A 239 -14.90 -26.36 1.95
N GLN A 240 -14.19 -25.22 1.86
CA GLN A 240 -13.00 -24.97 2.64
C GLN A 240 -13.35 -24.50 4.04
N ARG A 241 -12.62 -24.97 5.04
CA ARG A 241 -12.80 -24.57 6.44
C ARG A 241 -12.13 -23.25 6.75
N ALA A 242 -12.67 -22.51 7.72
CA ALA A 242 -12.10 -21.24 8.14
C ALA A 242 -12.18 -21.03 9.65
N VAL A 243 -11.11 -20.44 10.20
CA VAL A 243 -11.09 -19.82 11.52
C VAL A 243 -11.21 -18.31 11.32
N ILE A 244 -12.24 -17.71 11.92
CA ILE A 244 -12.61 -16.30 11.70
C ILE A 244 -12.56 -15.57 13.04
N PHE A 245 -11.69 -14.58 13.15
CA PHE A 245 -11.66 -13.67 14.29
C PHE A 245 -12.57 -12.46 14.01
N ASP A 246 -13.66 -12.35 14.79
CA ASP A 246 -14.74 -11.37 14.58
C ASP A 246 -15.03 -10.58 15.86
N LEU A 247 -14.56 -9.35 15.93
CA LEU A 247 -14.79 -8.45 17.07
C LEU A 247 -16.15 -7.75 17.07
N THR A 248 -16.78 -7.68 15.93
CA THR A 248 -18.05 -6.94 15.77
C THR A 248 -19.26 -7.85 15.72
N GLY A 249 -19.05 -9.14 15.51
CA GLY A 249 -20.10 -10.10 15.23
C GLY A 249 -20.66 -10.00 13.81
N ALA A 250 -20.05 -9.20 12.95
CA ALA A 250 -20.53 -8.96 11.59
C ALA A 250 -20.48 -10.22 10.72
N PHE A 251 -19.45 -11.03 10.88
CA PHE A 251 -19.36 -12.30 10.14
C PHE A 251 -20.29 -13.36 10.73
N ILE A 252 -20.46 -13.39 12.07
CA ILE A 252 -21.46 -14.26 12.73
C ILE A 252 -22.86 -13.93 12.20
N GLU A 253 -23.21 -12.65 12.12
CA GLU A 253 -24.54 -12.20 11.69
C GLU A 253 -24.91 -12.72 10.30
N HIS A 254 -23.94 -12.80 9.38
CA HIS A 254 -24.21 -13.15 8.00
C HIS A 254 -23.86 -14.58 7.60
N PHE A 255 -22.91 -15.21 8.29
CA PHE A 255 -22.35 -16.50 7.86
C PHE A 255 -22.59 -17.64 8.83
N TYR A 256 -22.89 -17.41 10.11
CA TYR A 256 -23.03 -18.49 11.09
C TYR A 256 -24.21 -19.41 10.74
N ASP A 257 -23.91 -20.71 10.77
CA ASP A 257 -24.89 -21.80 10.59
C ASP A 257 -24.74 -22.78 11.76
N GLY A 258 -25.70 -22.76 12.69
CA GLY A 258 -25.66 -23.55 13.92
C GLY A 258 -25.60 -25.06 13.73
N SER A 259 -25.86 -25.55 12.51
CA SER A 259 -25.78 -27.01 12.21
C SER A 259 -24.34 -27.52 12.03
N ARG A 260 -23.39 -26.66 11.66
CA ARG A 260 -22.01 -27.04 11.32
C ARG A 260 -20.92 -26.12 11.87
N ASP A 261 -21.28 -24.88 12.22
CA ASP A 261 -20.31 -23.87 12.68
C ASP A 261 -20.24 -23.81 14.21
N VAL A 262 -19.15 -23.28 14.72
CA VAL A 262 -18.92 -23.12 16.16
C VAL A 262 -18.58 -21.66 16.48
N ILE A 263 -19.12 -21.15 17.59
CA ILE A 263 -18.75 -19.84 18.13
C ILE A 263 -17.94 -20.05 19.41
N LEU A 264 -16.69 -19.61 19.41
CA LEU A 264 -15.80 -19.56 20.56
C LEU A 264 -15.81 -18.14 21.15
N ASN A 265 -16.69 -17.93 22.11
CA ASN A 265 -16.81 -16.71 22.89
C ASN A 265 -17.27 -17.08 24.30
N PRO A 266 -16.46 -16.94 25.36
CA PRO A 266 -16.80 -17.44 26.70
C PRO A 266 -18.06 -16.81 27.29
N LEU A 267 -18.53 -15.67 26.75
CA LEU A 267 -19.72 -14.97 27.20
C LEU A 267 -20.94 -15.20 26.32
N ASP A 268 -20.80 -15.91 25.20
CA ASP A 268 -21.94 -16.23 24.31
C ASP A 268 -22.62 -17.52 24.72
N ALA A 269 -23.93 -17.53 24.70
CA ALA A 269 -24.75 -18.69 25.04
C ALA A 269 -24.52 -19.91 24.13
N ARG A 270 -24.01 -19.69 22.93
CA ARG A 270 -23.73 -20.71 21.90
C ARG A 270 -22.32 -21.30 22.03
N CYS A 271 -21.49 -20.76 22.94
CA CYS A 271 -20.12 -21.25 23.13
C CYS A 271 -20.15 -22.69 23.67
N PRO A 272 -19.47 -23.65 23.04
CA PRO A 272 -19.36 -25.02 23.55
C PRO A 272 -18.47 -25.10 24.78
N GLN A 273 -18.52 -26.23 25.47
CA GLN A 273 -17.54 -26.59 26.49
C GLN A 273 -16.18 -26.79 25.85
N TRP A 274 -15.18 -26.04 26.30
CA TRP A 274 -13.81 -26.17 25.85
C TRP A 274 -12.85 -26.38 27.03
N SER A 275 -11.82 -27.19 26.83
CA SER A 275 -10.81 -27.42 27.86
C SER A 275 -9.41 -27.43 27.25
N VAL A 276 -8.45 -26.78 27.93
CA VAL A 276 -7.04 -26.84 27.53
C VAL A 276 -6.49 -28.26 27.53
N PHE A 277 -7.07 -29.14 28.35
CA PHE A 277 -6.67 -30.53 28.44
C PHE A 277 -7.13 -31.41 27.26
N ASP A 278 -8.18 -30.99 26.55
CA ASP A 278 -8.62 -31.63 25.31
C ASP A 278 -7.74 -31.21 24.12
N GLU A 279 -7.07 -30.07 24.22
CA GLU A 279 -6.21 -29.53 23.17
C GLU A 279 -4.76 -29.96 23.24
N CYS A 280 -4.18 -29.98 24.46
CA CYS A 280 -2.76 -30.22 24.66
C CYS A 280 -2.50 -31.69 25.02
N ARG A 281 -1.62 -32.37 24.29
CA ARG A 281 -1.28 -33.79 24.49
C ARG A 281 -0.01 -33.99 25.32
N ASP A 282 0.93 -33.03 25.24
CA ASP A 282 2.23 -33.13 25.89
C ASP A 282 2.65 -31.79 26.54
N GLU A 283 3.83 -31.77 27.14
CA GLU A 283 4.40 -30.61 27.83
C GLU A 283 4.69 -29.46 26.86
N ALA A 284 5.12 -29.75 25.62
CA ALA A 284 5.44 -28.73 24.63
C ALA A 284 4.19 -27.99 24.21
N GLU A 285 3.07 -28.67 24.02
CA GLU A 285 1.78 -28.10 23.68
C GLU A 285 1.19 -27.27 24.83
N PHE A 286 1.32 -27.72 26.07
CA PHE A 286 0.98 -26.89 27.23
C PHE A 286 1.85 -25.65 27.35
N THR A 287 3.14 -25.75 26.99
CA THR A 287 4.04 -24.59 26.96
C THR A 287 3.60 -23.59 25.92
N ALA A 288 3.24 -24.04 24.73
CA ALA A 288 2.70 -23.15 23.67
C ALA A 288 1.39 -22.47 24.12
N ALA A 289 0.47 -23.23 24.74
CA ALA A 289 -0.76 -22.66 25.30
C ALA A 289 -0.48 -21.65 26.42
N ALA A 290 0.54 -21.91 27.27
CA ALA A 290 0.97 -20.97 28.30
C ALA A 290 1.52 -19.65 27.71
N GLU A 291 2.27 -19.74 26.60
CA GLU A 291 2.79 -18.55 25.90
C GLU A 291 1.67 -17.66 25.34
N ALA A 292 0.62 -18.27 24.83
CA ALA A 292 -0.53 -17.54 24.31
C ALA A 292 -1.42 -16.98 25.44
N LEU A 293 -1.57 -17.72 26.55
CA LEU A 293 -2.40 -17.33 27.69
C LEU A 293 -1.77 -16.20 28.53
N VAL A 294 -0.45 -16.27 28.75
CA VAL A 294 0.32 -15.28 29.52
C VAL A 294 1.34 -14.63 28.61
N PRO A 295 0.97 -13.54 27.90
CA PRO A 295 1.82 -12.91 26.93
C PRO A 295 3.04 -12.24 27.55
N HIS A 296 4.09 -12.01 26.75
CA HIS A 296 5.27 -11.25 27.17
C HIS A 296 4.92 -9.76 27.35
N ASP A 297 5.34 -9.18 28.47
CA ASP A 297 5.19 -7.75 28.78
C ASP A 297 6.45 -6.93 28.40
N GLY A 298 7.01 -7.17 27.20
CA GLY A 298 8.06 -6.31 26.64
C GLY A 298 9.50 -6.51 27.16
N GLY A 299 9.73 -7.40 28.10
CA GLY A 299 11.09 -7.70 28.61
C GLY A 299 11.51 -6.94 29.86
N GLY A 300 12.71 -7.21 30.38
CA GLY A 300 13.23 -6.62 31.62
C GLY A 300 12.94 -7.43 32.89
N ALA A 301 12.85 -6.78 34.04
CA ALA A 301 12.63 -7.42 35.34
C ALA A 301 11.28 -8.15 35.44
N GLU A 302 10.27 -7.71 34.69
CA GLU A 302 8.93 -8.32 34.65
C GLU A 302 8.91 -9.67 33.94
N GLN A 303 9.89 -9.94 33.07
CA GLN A 303 9.97 -11.19 32.32
C GLN A 303 10.04 -12.44 33.21
N PHE A 304 10.72 -12.33 34.36
CA PHE A 304 10.79 -13.44 35.32
C PHE A 304 9.41 -13.89 35.79
N TRP A 305 8.53 -12.96 36.12
CA TRP A 305 7.19 -13.25 36.64
C TRP A 305 6.32 -13.95 35.58
N VAL A 306 6.43 -13.52 34.33
CA VAL A 306 5.72 -14.12 33.20
C VAL A 306 6.20 -15.57 32.97
N LEU A 307 7.52 -15.79 32.91
CA LEU A 307 8.09 -17.12 32.70
C LEU A 307 7.75 -18.08 33.87
N ALA A 308 7.83 -17.58 35.10
CA ALA A 308 7.47 -18.37 36.28
C ALA A 308 5.97 -18.73 36.32
N ALA A 309 5.09 -17.81 35.90
CA ALA A 309 3.65 -18.05 35.78
C ALA A 309 3.32 -19.11 34.71
N ARG A 310 4.01 -19.05 33.56
CA ARG A 310 3.89 -20.09 32.52
C ARG A 310 4.34 -21.45 33.00
N LEU A 311 5.53 -21.53 33.66
CA LEU A 311 6.06 -22.77 34.21
C LEU A 311 5.10 -23.37 35.23
N LEU A 312 4.58 -22.56 36.17
CA LEU A 312 3.63 -23.02 37.17
C LEU A 312 2.33 -23.56 36.54
N PHE A 313 1.84 -22.91 35.46
CA PHE A 313 0.67 -23.38 34.70
C PHE A 313 0.94 -24.74 34.04
N VAL A 314 2.06 -24.91 33.34
CA VAL A 314 2.42 -26.17 32.66
C VAL A 314 2.52 -27.30 33.63
N GLU A 315 3.28 -27.13 34.72
CA GLU A 315 3.44 -28.18 35.76
C GLU A 315 2.13 -28.52 36.44
N MET A 316 1.26 -27.52 36.70
CA MET A 316 -0.07 -27.76 37.24
C MET A 316 -0.91 -28.62 36.29
N CYS A 317 -0.94 -28.30 34.99
CA CYS A 317 -1.65 -29.07 34.00
C CYS A 317 -1.15 -30.51 33.92
N LEU A 318 0.17 -30.75 33.93
CA LEU A 318 0.76 -32.10 33.94
C LEU A 318 0.38 -32.88 35.17
N LYS A 319 0.41 -32.26 36.36
CA LYS A 319 0.01 -32.92 37.64
C LYS A 319 -1.48 -33.24 37.68
N LEU A 320 -2.36 -32.33 37.25
CA LEU A 320 -3.80 -32.58 37.18
C LEU A 320 -4.12 -33.71 36.22
N ARG A 321 -3.45 -33.77 35.07
CA ARG A 321 -3.59 -34.86 34.10
C ARG A 321 -3.16 -36.20 34.72
N ALA A 322 -2.01 -36.25 35.38
CA ALA A 322 -1.52 -37.44 36.02
C ALA A 322 -2.46 -37.98 37.14
N ARG A 323 -3.24 -37.07 37.74
CA ARG A 323 -4.25 -37.43 38.78
C ARG A 323 -5.63 -37.80 38.21
N GLY A 324 -5.83 -37.71 36.87
CA GLY A 324 -7.14 -37.91 36.25
C GLY A 324 -8.12 -36.75 36.49
N GLN A 325 -7.63 -35.59 36.92
CA GLN A 325 -8.42 -34.38 37.20
C GLN A 325 -8.23 -33.30 36.11
N ALA A 326 -8.11 -33.71 34.87
CA ALA A 326 -7.82 -32.87 33.72
C ALA A 326 -9.04 -32.04 33.29
N THR A 327 -9.40 -31.02 34.08
CA THR A 327 -10.50 -30.11 33.80
C THR A 327 -10.12 -28.64 34.07
N ASN A 328 -10.73 -27.72 33.36
CA ASN A 328 -10.52 -26.26 33.62
C ASN A 328 -10.98 -25.87 35.03
N ASP A 329 -12.02 -26.50 35.56
CA ASP A 329 -12.49 -26.23 36.93
C ASP A 329 -11.46 -26.69 37.98
N ALA A 330 -10.84 -27.88 37.82
CA ALA A 330 -9.76 -28.32 38.69
C ALA A 330 -8.54 -27.38 38.57
N LEU A 331 -8.19 -26.98 37.37
CA LEU A 331 -7.11 -26.01 37.14
C LEU A 331 -7.39 -24.68 37.83
N ALA A 332 -8.60 -24.13 37.68
CA ALA A 332 -9.01 -22.89 38.35
C ALA A 332 -9.04 -23.07 39.89
N ALA A 333 -9.52 -24.19 40.40
CA ALA A 333 -9.56 -24.49 41.84
C ALA A 333 -8.15 -24.58 42.44
N GLU A 334 -7.28 -25.38 41.85
CA GLU A 334 -5.96 -25.66 42.41
C GLU A 334 -4.94 -24.52 42.15
N LEU A 335 -4.94 -23.91 40.96
CA LEU A 335 -3.95 -22.88 40.63
C LEU A 335 -4.41 -21.46 41.02
N MET A 336 -5.70 -21.13 40.81
CA MET A 336 -6.17 -19.77 40.98
C MET A 336 -6.72 -19.44 42.36
N THR A 337 -7.33 -20.44 43.03
CA THR A 337 -8.10 -20.21 44.30
C THR A 337 -7.59 -20.99 45.51
N ALA A 338 -6.89 -22.11 45.33
CA ALA A 338 -6.39 -22.94 46.45
C ALA A 338 -5.41 -22.17 47.34
N ASP A 339 -5.31 -22.58 48.62
CA ASP A 339 -4.29 -22.11 49.53
C ASP A 339 -2.88 -22.45 49.01
N LEU A 340 -1.90 -21.58 49.28
CA LEU A 340 -0.54 -21.71 48.77
C LEU A 340 0.12 -23.03 49.24
N ALA A 341 -0.19 -23.46 50.47
CA ALA A 341 0.30 -24.76 50.99
C ALA A 341 -0.26 -25.96 50.19
N ALA A 342 -1.48 -25.86 49.65
CA ALA A 342 -2.06 -26.89 48.78
C ALA A 342 -1.35 -26.88 47.42
N VAL A 343 -1.12 -25.70 46.84
CA VAL A 343 -0.35 -25.53 45.57
C VAL A 343 1.05 -26.13 45.73
N HIS A 344 1.78 -25.80 46.83
CA HIS A 344 3.12 -26.33 47.06
C HIS A 344 3.10 -27.88 47.19
N ARG A 345 2.15 -28.43 47.93
CA ARG A 345 2.01 -29.91 48.03
C ARG A 345 1.83 -30.59 46.69
N LEU A 346 1.10 -29.92 45.78
CA LEU A 346 0.87 -30.41 44.42
C LEU A 346 2.11 -30.29 43.54
N MET A 347 2.86 -29.19 43.69
CA MET A 347 4.07 -28.91 42.90
C MET A 347 5.32 -29.62 43.43
N ARG A 348 5.27 -30.28 44.62
CA ARG A 348 6.41 -30.96 45.17
C ARG A 348 7.01 -31.99 44.21
N GLY A 349 8.32 -31.90 44.01
CA GLY A 349 9.07 -32.76 43.09
C GLY A 349 8.95 -32.42 41.61
N THR A 350 8.43 -31.27 41.27
CA THR A 350 8.46 -30.68 39.91
C THR A 350 9.51 -29.58 39.84
N ILE A 351 9.79 -29.08 38.60
CA ILE A 351 10.66 -27.91 38.40
C ILE A 351 10.04 -26.63 38.98
N ALA A 352 8.75 -26.57 39.23
CA ALA A 352 8.05 -25.44 39.87
C ALA A 352 8.07 -25.53 41.41
N ASP A 353 8.58 -26.59 42.02
CA ASP A 353 8.67 -26.78 43.49
C ASP A 353 9.32 -25.56 44.19
N PRO A 354 10.52 -25.08 43.77
CA PRO A 354 11.15 -23.93 44.39
C PRO A 354 10.33 -22.64 44.33
N LEU A 355 9.50 -22.46 43.26
CA LEU A 355 8.65 -21.29 43.10
C LEU A 355 7.48 -21.23 44.07
N THR A 356 7.09 -22.34 44.64
CA THR A 356 5.93 -22.49 45.55
C THR A 356 6.30 -22.83 46.97
N ALA A 357 7.60 -22.98 47.29
CA ALA A 357 8.11 -23.32 48.60
C ALA A 357 7.65 -22.31 49.68
N PRO A 358 7.39 -22.76 50.92
CA PRO A 358 6.92 -21.88 52.00
C PRO A 358 7.83 -20.67 52.24
N GLU A 359 9.15 -20.84 52.04
CA GLU A 359 10.16 -19.78 52.17
C GLU A 359 10.00 -18.71 51.07
N ALA A 360 9.40 -19.06 49.94
CA ALA A 360 9.16 -18.20 48.78
C ALA A 360 7.69 -17.74 48.69
N ALA A 361 6.89 -17.81 49.74
CA ALA A 361 5.45 -17.57 49.72
C ALA A 361 5.04 -16.28 49.00
N ARG A 362 5.71 -15.14 49.30
CA ARG A 362 5.42 -13.85 48.64
C ARG A 362 5.69 -13.89 47.12
N MET A 363 6.75 -14.59 46.71
CA MET A 363 7.07 -14.78 45.30
C MET A 363 5.99 -15.63 44.62
N ALA A 364 5.56 -16.71 45.23
CA ALA A 364 4.50 -17.60 44.76
C ALA A 364 3.16 -16.85 44.58
N GLU A 365 2.80 -15.98 45.52
CA GLU A 365 1.61 -15.14 45.46
C GLU A 365 1.70 -14.15 44.29
N SER A 366 2.86 -13.51 44.06
CA SER A 366 3.09 -12.61 42.93
C SER A 366 2.98 -13.36 41.59
N ILE A 367 3.59 -14.54 41.46
CA ILE A 367 3.48 -15.38 40.24
C ILE A 367 2.02 -15.76 39.97
N ARG A 368 1.28 -16.18 41.01
CA ARG A 368 -0.16 -16.47 40.89
C ARG A 368 -0.99 -15.23 40.51
N ALA A 369 -0.65 -14.06 41.02
CA ALA A 369 -1.32 -12.83 40.68
C ALA A 369 -1.17 -12.50 39.17
N VAL A 370 0.05 -12.67 38.62
CA VAL A 370 0.31 -12.53 37.18
C VAL A 370 -0.50 -13.54 36.37
N PHE A 371 -0.52 -14.82 36.80
CA PHE A 371 -1.34 -15.84 36.14
C PHE A 371 -2.83 -15.51 36.20
N ASN A 372 -3.35 -15.15 37.37
CA ASN A 372 -4.76 -14.85 37.58
C ASN A 372 -5.22 -13.63 36.76
N ALA A 373 -4.38 -12.62 36.62
CA ALA A 373 -4.67 -11.46 35.80
C ALA A 373 -4.92 -11.83 34.33
N ASN A 374 -4.14 -12.76 33.80
CA ASN A 374 -4.21 -13.20 32.40
C ASN A 374 -5.21 -14.35 32.16
N ALA A 375 -5.33 -15.28 33.08
CA ALA A 375 -6.10 -16.52 32.89
C ALA A 375 -7.54 -16.46 33.45
N LYS A 376 -8.00 -15.29 33.91
CA LYS A 376 -9.37 -15.14 34.48
C LYS A 376 -10.48 -15.56 33.55
N SER A 377 -10.27 -15.48 32.22
CA SER A 377 -11.21 -15.89 31.19
C SER A 377 -11.51 -17.38 31.21
N LEU A 378 -10.61 -18.23 31.74
CA LEU A 378 -10.87 -19.69 31.90
C LEU A 378 -12.06 -19.97 32.83
N LYS A 379 -12.32 -19.11 33.82
CA LYS A 379 -13.47 -19.25 34.72
C LYS A 379 -14.80 -18.89 34.07
N LEU A 380 -14.75 -18.18 32.90
CA LEU A 380 -15.94 -17.77 32.17
C LEU A 380 -16.39 -18.82 31.16
N LEU A 381 -15.64 -19.91 31.00
CA LEU A 381 -16.01 -20.96 30.05
C LEU A 381 -17.26 -21.73 30.52
N PRO A 382 -18.09 -22.20 29.55
CA PRO A 382 -19.24 -23.04 29.90
C PRO A 382 -18.81 -24.33 30.57
N ARG A 383 -19.51 -24.70 31.68
CA ARG A 383 -19.28 -25.95 32.40
C ARG A 383 -20.11 -27.08 31.86
N GLN A 384 -21.17 -26.77 31.12
CA GLN A 384 -22.11 -27.75 30.58
C GLN A 384 -22.30 -27.51 29.10
N GLY A 385 -22.74 -28.53 28.37
CA GLY A 385 -23.00 -28.41 26.93
C GLY A 385 -22.17 -29.38 26.09
N ARG A 386 -22.20 -29.18 24.78
CA ARG A 386 -21.40 -29.96 23.83
C ARG A 386 -19.92 -29.68 24.04
N ARG A 387 -19.11 -30.70 24.12
CA ARG A 387 -17.64 -30.54 24.10
C ARG A 387 -17.16 -30.21 22.68
N PHE A 388 -16.18 -29.35 22.60
CA PHE A 388 -15.53 -28.99 21.35
C PHE A 388 -14.02 -28.84 21.57
N SER A 389 -13.23 -29.43 20.69
CA SER A 389 -11.79 -29.24 20.58
C SER A 389 -11.46 -28.60 19.23
N VAL A 390 -10.68 -27.53 19.26
CA VAL A 390 -10.15 -26.87 18.07
C VAL A 390 -9.25 -27.83 17.30
N ARG A 391 -8.43 -28.57 18.01
CA ARG A 391 -7.53 -29.59 17.46
C ARG A 391 -8.31 -30.66 16.70
N ASP A 392 -9.25 -31.32 17.35
CA ASP A 392 -10.01 -32.42 16.74
C ASP A 392 -10.76 -31.92 15.49
N TRP A 393 -11.32 -30.72 15.57
CA TRP A 393 -11.99 -30.11 14.41
C TRP A 393 -11.03 -29.84 13.24
N ILE A 394 -9.77 -29.47 13.48
CA ILE A 394 -8.77 -29.25 12.41
C ILE A 394 -8.25 -30.58 11.87
N GLU A 395 -7.90 -31.53 12.77
CA GLU A 395 -7.36 -32.85 12.42
C GLU A 395 -8.37 -33.72 11.64
N ASP A 396 -9.69 -33.50 11.81
CA ASP A 396 -10.75 -34.21 11.08
C ASP A 396 -10.73 -33.90 9.56
N ASP A 397 -10.11 -32.83 9.14
CA ASP A 397 -9.82 -32.42 7.73
C ASP A 397 -10.96 -32.64 6.73
N GLN A 398 -12.21 -32.55 7.17
CA GLN A 398 -13.36 -32.65 6.27
C GLN A 398 -13.57 -31.37 5.47
N ARG A 399 -13.92 -31.52 4.20
CA ARG A 399 -14.22 -30.40 3.31
C ARG A 399 -15.72 -30.11 3.31
N ASP A 400 -16.23 -29.65 4.45
CA ASP A 400 -17.65 -29.38 4.70
C ASP A 400 -18.01 -27.88 4.70
N GLY A 401 -16.99 -27.01 4.58
CA GLY A 401 -17.14 -25.54 4.64
C GLY A 401 -17.54 -25.06 6.05
N SER A 402 -17.31 -25.85 7.10
CA SER A 402 -17.56 -25.45 8.49
C SER A 402 -16.59 -24.35 8.92
N MET A 403 -17.03 -23.49 9.84
CA MET A 403 -16.27 -22.33 10.30
C MET A 403 -16.29 -22.25 11.82
N VAL A 404 -15.14 -21.85 12.38
CA VAL A 404 -14.99 -21.51 13.78
C VAL A 404 -14.90 -19.99 13.91
N PHE A 405 -15.86 -19.38 14.60
CA PHE A 405 -15.89 -17.95 14.87
C PHE A 405 -15.32 -17.70 16.26
N ILE A 406 -14.14 -17.11 16.34
CA ILE A 406 -13.52 -16.63 17.58
C ILE A 406 -13.95 -15.17 17.74
N SER A 407 -14.80 -14.89 18.72
CA SER A 407 -15.38 -13.56 18.85
C SER A 407 -15.43 -13.03 20.28
N ALA A 408 -15.46 -11.72 20.41
CA ALA A 408 -15.79 -11.02 21.65
C ALA A 408 -16.30 -9.61 21.30
N ARG A 409 -17.15 -9.04 22.15
CA ARG A 409 -17.47 -7.62 22.01
C ARG A 409 -16.30 -6.76 22.47
N TYR A 410 -16.15 -5.59 21.90
CA TYR A 410 -15.08 -4.65 22.26
C TYR A 410 -14.99 -4.37 23.75
N VAL A 411 -16.15 -4.27 24.42
CA VAL A 411 -16.24 -4.04 25.88
C VAL A 411 -15.76 -5.22 26.72
N ASP A 412 -15.76 -6.43 26.16
CA ASP A 412 -15.39 -7.67 26.85
C ASP A 412 -13.92 -8.09 26.56
N MET A 413 -13.23 -7.37 25.67
CA MET A 413 -11.86 -7.69 25.24
C MET A 413 -10.86 -7.71 26.39
N SER A 414 -11.00 -6.82 27.38
CA SER A 414 -10.13 -6.79 28.55
C SER A 414 -10.15 -8.07 29.38
N VAL A 415 -11.17 -8.90 29.21
CA VAL A 415 -11.33 -10.17 29.94
C VAL A 415 -11.09 -11.39 29.03
N CYS A 416 -11.46 -11.29 27.76
CA CYS A 416 -11.49 -12.44 26.84
C CYS A 416 -10.25 -12.54 25.96
N SER A 417 -9.50 -11.46 25.73
CA SER A 417 -8.47 -11.38 24.69
C SER A 417 -7.39 -12.49 24.78
N GLN A 418 -6.97 -12.86 25.99
CA GLN A 418 -6.00 -13.94 26.18
C GLN A 418 -6.52 -15.28 25.68
N LEU A 419 -7.78 -15.62 26.03
CA LEU A 419 -8.38 -16.87 25.60
C LEU A 419 -8.62 -16.92 24.09
N LEU A 420 -9.04 -15.79 23.49
CA LEU A 420 -9.17 -15.68 22.03
C LEU A 420 -7.82 -15.88 21.34
N THR A 421 -6.75 -15.34 21.93
CA THR A 421 -5.37 -15.55 21.46
C THR A 421 -4.98 -17.02 21.53
N VAL A 422 -5.29 -17.72 22.65
CA VAL A 422 -5.03 -19.15 22.82
C VAL A 422 -5.73 -19.97 21.73
N TRP A 423 -7.01 -19.73 21.47
CA TRP A 423 -7.76 -20.49 20.47
C TRP A 423 -7.19 -20.31 19.06
N LEU A 424 -6.82 -19.07 18.71
CA LEU A 424 -6.24 -18.78 17.38
C LEU A 424 -4.83 -19.37 17.25
N ASP A 425 -4.03 -19.29 18.33
CA ASP A 425 -2.68 -19.86 18.38
C ASP A 425 -2.69 -21.38 18.27
N LEU A 426 -3.58 -22.04 19.03
CA LEU A 426 -3.81 -23.48 18.96
C LEU A 426 -4.21 -23.91 17.54
N ALA A 427 -5.13 -23.18 16.92
CA ALA A 427 -5.56 -23.49 15.57
C ALA A 427 -4.39 -23.42 14.56
N MET A 428 -3.54 -22.40 14.66
CA MET A 428 -2.36 -22.27 13.79
C MET A 428 -1.34 -23.39 14.05
N ASN A 429 -1.04 -23.68 15.32
CA ASN A 429 -0.09 -24.73 15.70
C ASN A 429 -0.58 -26.12 15.27
N THR A 430 -1.86 -26.42 15.46
CA THR A 430 -2.46 -27.69 15.03
C THR A 430 -2.36 -27.87 13.51
N LEU A 431 -2.71 -26.85 12.73
CA LEU A 431 -2.55 -26.91 11.28
C LEU A 431 -1.10 -27.21 10.86
N MET A 432 -0.12 -26.56 11.52
CA MET A 432 1.30 -26.76 11.21
C MET A 432 1.85 -28.13 11.65
N ALA A 433 1.12 -28.86 12.46
CA ALA A 433 1.45 -30.25 12.85
C ALA A 433 0.88 -31.29 11.88
N MET A 434 0.01 -30.91 10.94
CA MET A 434 -0.59 -31.85 9.97
C MET A 434 0.35 -32.18 8.81
N ASP A 435 -0.07 -33.11 7.94
CA ASP A 435 0.65 -33.44 6.72
C ASP A 435 0.71 -32.28 5.72
N ARG A 436 1.82 -32.22 4.99
CA ARG A 436 2.04 -31.18 3.98
C ARG A 436 1.09 -31.32 2.81
N THR A 437 0.56 -30.19 2.34
CA THR A 437 -0.30 -30.13 1.16
C THR A 437 -0.07 -28.84 0.36
N ARG A 438 -0.33 -28.89 -0.95
CA ARG A 438 -0.33 -27.70 -1.83
C ARG A 438 -1.72 -27.08 -2.00
N GLU A 439 -2.75 -27.76 -1.51
CA GLU A 439 -4.11 -27.25 -1.59
C GLU A 439 -4.44 -26.39 -0.37
N VAL A 440 -5.30 -25.39 -0.55
CA VAL A 440 -5.83 -24.63 0.58
C VAL A 440 -6.74 -25.51 1.39
N ARG A 441 -6.29 -25.87 2.62
CA ARG A 441 -7.01 -26.68 3.59
C ARG A 441 -7.81 -25.82 4.55
N MET A 442 -7.19 -24.74 5.04
CA MET A 442 -7.72 -23.89 6.09
C MET A 442 -7.44 -22.42 5.81
N TRP A 443 -8.47 -21.60 5.98
CA TRP A 443 -8.36 -20.15 5.98
C TRP A 443 -8.34 -19.61 7.41
N PHE A 444 -7.52 -18.59 7.65
CA PHE A 444 -7.53 -17.79 8.86
C PHE A 444 -7.87 -16.34 8.47
N PHE A 445 -9.06 -15.89 8.85
CA PHE A 445 -9.49 -14.51 8.63
C PHE A 445 -9.43 -13.75 9.94
N VAL A 446 -8.51 -12.80 10.06
CA VAL A 446 -8.32 -11.97 11.24
C VAL A 446 -8.65 -10.54 10.87
N ASP A 447 -9.89 -10.08 11.13
CA ASP A 447 -10.39 -8.76 10.71
C ASP A 447 -9.58 -7.61 11.31
N GLU A 448 -9.15 -7.75 12.59
CA GLU A 448 -8.36 -6.74 13.29
C GLU A 448 -7.23 -7.38 14.10
N LEU A 449 -6.06 -7.50 13.48
CA LEU A 449 -4.89 -8.09 14.14
C LEU A 449 -4.40 -7.25 15.34
N GLY A 450 -4.55 -5.93 15.27
CA GLY A 450 -4.13 -5.01 16.32
C GLY A 450 -4.98 -5.05 17.60
N ALA A 451 -6.11 -5.75 17.60
CA ALA A 451 -6.96 -5.89 18.77
C ALA A 451 -6.59 -7.08 19.66
N LEU A 452 -5.84 -8.03 19.14
CA LEU A 452 -5.32 -9.17 19.88
C LEU A 452 -4.00 -8.81 20.57
N HIS A 453 -3.67 -9.55 21.63
CA HIS A 453 -2.31 -9.62 22.13
C HIS A 453 -1.40 -10.27 21.07
N ARG A 454 -0.09 -10.15 21.28
CA ARG A 454 0.87 -10.82 20.41
C ARG A 454 0.54 -12.30 20.29
N LEU A 455 0.33 -12.78 19.06
CA LEU A 455 0.09 -14.17 18.71
C LEU A 455 1.43 -14.87 18.52
N PRO A 456 1.84 -15.82 19.40
CA PRO A 456 3.14 -16.49 19.28
C PRO A 456 3.28 -17.30 17.98
N ALA A 457 2.19 -17.96 17.55
CA ALA A 457 2.19 -18.78 16.33
C ALA A 457 2.08 -17.98 15.03
N LEU A 458 1.75 -16.67 15.04
CA LEU A 458 1.48 -15.92 13.82
C LEU A 458 2.70 -15.79 12.91
N GLU A 459 3.86 -15.51 13.49
CA GLU A 459 5.10 -15.39 12.72
C GLU A 459 5.45 -16.72 12.05
N LYS A 460 5.46 -17.80 12.83
CA LYS A 460 5.71 -19.17 12.33
C LYS A 460 4.63 -19.55 11.30
N GLY A 461 3.37 -19.21 11.57
CA GLY A 461 2.24 -19.46 10.67
C GLY A 461 2.42 -18.77 9.31
N LEU A 462 2.74 -17.47 9.28
CA LEU A 462 2.99 -16.74 8.04
C LEU A 462 4.24 -17.26 7.27
N GLN A 463 5.22 -17.85 7.97
CA GLN A 463 6.39 -18.44 7.33
C GLN A 463 6.12 -19.86 6.80
N THR A 464 5.35 -20.67 7.51
CA THR A 464 5.31 -22.12 7.29
C THR A 464 3.94 -22.71 6.99
N ALA A 465 2.83 -22.07 7.39
CA ALA A 465 1.47 -22.58 7.19
C ALA A 465 1.15 -22.88 5.71
N ARG A 466 1.78 -22.18 4.77
CA ARG A 466 1.71 -22.47 3.35
C ARG A 466 1.98 -23.93 3.02
N ASN A 467 2.94 -24.57 3.70
CA ASN A 467 3.33 -25.94 3.44
C ASN A 467 2.27 -26.95 3.91
N PHE A 468 1.36 -26.52 4.78
CA PHE A 468 0.31 -27.33 5.41
C PHE A 468 -1.09 -26.96 4.92
N GLY A 469 -1.17 -26.14 3.86
CA GLY A 469 -2.44 -25.73 3.29
C GLY A 469 -3.11 -24.54 3.99
N GLY A 470 -2.38 -23.78 4.80
CA GLY A 470 -2.91 -22.59 5.47
C GLY A 470 -2.83 -21.35 4.62
N ALA A 471 -3.92 -20.59 4.57
CA ALA A 471 -4.00 -19.26 3.98
C ALA A 471 -4.45 -18.27 5.05
N ILE A 472 -3.60 -17.29 5.36
CA ILE A 472 -3.84 -16.31 6.43
C ILE A 472 -4.13 -14.96 5.80
N VAL A 473 -5.25 -14.36 6.18
CA VAL A 473 -5.69 -13.02 5.75
C VAL A 473 -5.86 -12.16 6.99
N THR A 474 -5.06 -11.11 7.10
CA THR A 474 -5.07 -10.21 8.26
C THR A 474 -5.56 -8.82 7.87
N GLY A 475 -6.44 -8.26 8.67
CA GLY A 475 -6.85 -6.85 8.60
C GLY A 475 -6.08 -6.00 9.61
N ILE A 476 -5.68 -4.81 9.20
CA ILE A 476 -5.12 -3.79 10.10
C ILE A 476 -5.74 -2.42 9.80
N HIS A 477 -5.94 -1.62 10.84
CA HIS A 477 -6.40 -0.23 10.68
C HIS A 477 -5.25 0.73 10.40
N ALA A 478 -4.16 0.57 11.15
CA ALA A 478 -2.97 1.41 11.05
C ALA A 478 -1.72 0.56 11.30
N TYR A 479 -0.67 0.83 10.55
CA TYR A 479 0.61 0.15 10.72
C TYR A 479 1.26 0.44 12.08
N ALA A 480 1.03 1.66 12.61
CA ALA A 480 1.47 2.04 13.95
C ALA A 480 0.91 1.12 15.06
N LYS A 481 -0.34 0.63 14.90
CA LYS A 481 -0.94 -0.31 15.86
C LYS A 481 -0.25 -1.67 15.82
N LEU A 482 0.14 -2.14 14.64
CA LEU A 482 0.91 -3.38 14.50
C LEU A 482 2.28 -3.25 15.18
N LYS A 483 2.95 -2.10 15.02
CA LYS A 483 4.22 -1.80 15.71
C LYS A 483 4.07 -1.76 17.24
N GLN A 484 2.97 -1.22 17.73
CA GLN A 484 2.69 -1.18 19.17
C GLN A 484 2.59 -2.58 19.79
N VAL A 485 1.95 -3.53 19.08
CA VAL A 485 1.71 -4.89 19.59
C VAL A 485 2.94 -5.79 19.41
N TYR A 486 3.61 -5.69 18.27
CA TYR A 486 4.66 -6.63 17.88
C TYR A 486 6.08 -6.04 17.95
N GLY A 487 6.22 -4.73 18.07
CA GLY A 487 7.49 -4.02 17.91
C GLY A 487 7.80 -3.72 16.43
N ASP A 488 8.75 -2.81 16.19
CA ASP A 488 9.05 -2.32 14.83
C ASP A 488 9.55 -3.43 13.89
N GLU A 489 10.53 -4.21 14.32
CA GLU A 489 11.15 -5.27 13.52
C GLU A 489 10.16 -6.38 13.18
N MET A 490 9.38 -6.82 14.17
CA MET A 490 8.40 -7.88 13.96
C MET A 490 7.23 -7.41 13.10
N ALA A 491 6.75 -6.18 13.26
CA ALA A 491 5.72 -5.60 12.40
C ALA A 491 6.15 -5.56 10.93
N GLN A 492 7.42 -5.22 10.68
CA GLN A 492 7.99 -5.26 9.34
C GLN A 492 8.08 -6.70 8.80
N THR A 493 8.49 -7.65 9.63
CA THR A 493 8.55 -9.08 9.27
C THR A 493 7.18 -9.62 8.92
N LEU A 494 6.17 -9.46 9.79
CA LEU A 494 4.79 -9.90 9.55
C LEU A 494 4.21 -9.30 8.27
N SER A 495 4.49 -8.02 8.06
CA SER A 495 4.09 -7.35 6.84
C SER A 495 4.74 -7.95 5.58
N SER A 496 6.04 -8.25 5.61
CA SER A 496 6.75 -8.82 4.46
C SER A 496 6.30 -10.24 4.13
N LEU A 497 5.90 -11.02 5.14
CA LEU A 497 5.42 -12.39 4.99
C LEU A 497 4.02 -12.47 4.36
N ALA A 498 3.13 -11.53 4.65
CA ALA A 498 1.83 -11.42 3.98
C ALA A 498 2.01 -10.71 2.63
N ARG A 499 2.37 -11.47 1.59
CA ARG A 499 2.88 -10.96 0.31
C ARG A 499 1.82 -10.29 -0.58
N THR A 500 0.54 -10.68 -0.45
CA THR A 500 -0.59 -10.01 -1.10
C THR A 500 -1.06 -8.84 -0.25
N LYS A 501 -1.23 -7.66 -0.86
CA LYS A 501 -1.74 -6.47 -0.17
C LYS A 501 -2.98 -5.91 -0.85
N LEU A 502 -4.01 -5.68 -0.05
CA LEU A 502 -5.14 -4.85 -0.41
C LEU A 502 -5.06 -3.55 0.41
N ILE A 503 -4.69 -2.46 -0.24
CA ILE A 503 -4.47 -1.15 0.37
C ILE A 503 -5.69 -0.29 0.08
N LEU A 504 -6.48 -0.03 1.12
CA LEU A 504 -7.62 0.87 1.11
C LEU A 504 -7.23 2.23 1.68
N GLY A 505 -8.17 3.16 1.81
CA GLY A 505 -7.90 4.47 2.38
C GLY A 505 -7.33 4.39 3.80
N THR A 506 -6.19 5.05 4.03
CA THR A 506 -5.50 5.12 5.33
C THR A 506 -5.72 6.49 5.95
N GLY A 507 -5.84 6.55 7.28
CA GLY A 507 -6.12 7.79 8.00
C GLY A 507 -4.89 8.49 8.56
N ASP A 508 -3.73 7.83 8.56
CA ASP A 508 -2.49 8.34 9.10
C ASP A 508 -1.36 8.31 8.07
N ARG A 509 -0.44 9.28 8.19
CA ARG A 509 0.64 9.47 7.25
C ARG A 509 1.67 8.33 7.26
N ASP A 510 1.95 7.76 8.42
CA ASP A 510 2.96 6.70 8.55
C ASP A 510 2.50 5.43 7.83
N SER A 511 1.24 5.02 8.04
CA SER A 511 0.62 3.92 7.28
C SER A 511 0.55 4.22 5.79
N ALA A 512 0.20 5.45 5.40
CA ALA A 512 0.15 5.84 3.99
C ALA A 512 1.54 5.80 3.33
N THR A 513 2.58 6.27 4.03
CA THR A 513 3.97 6.23 3.54
C THR A 513 4.44 4.79 3.40
N TRP A 514 4.21 3.95 4.42
CA TRP A 514 4.56 2.55 4.37
C TRP A 514 3.82 1.81 3.21
N CYS A 515 2.54 2.10 2.98
CA CYS A 515 1.78 1.54 1.86
C CYS A 515 2.33 2.01 0.50
N SER A 516 2.70 3.28 0.38
CA SER A 516 3.32 3.85 -0.81
C SER A 516 4.64 3.15 -1.15
N ASP A 517 5.50 2.95 -0.14
CA ASP A 517 6.78 2.24 -0.30
C ASP A 517 6.58 0.78 -0.70
N PHE A 518 5.53 0.12 -0.17
CA PHE A 518 5.20 -1.27 -0.53
C PHE A 518 4.69 -1.38 -1.98
N ILE A 519 3.87 -0.45 -2.44
CA ILE A 519 3.41 -0.40 -3.84
C ILE A 519 4.62 -0.29 -4.76
N GLY A 520 5.58 0.56 -4.39
CA GLY A 520 6.90 0.63 -4.97
C GLY A 520 7.20 1.97 -5.63
N HIS A 521 8.43 2.06 -6.10
CA HIS A 521 9.00 3.23 -6.74
C HIS A 521 9.28 2.93 -8.20
N ARG A 522 9.24 3.98 -9.03
CA ARG A 522 9.63 3.93 -10.43
C ARG A 522 10.76 4.91 -10.71
N GLN A 523 11.59 4.54 -11.65
CA GLN A 523 12.63 5.38 -12.18
C GLN A 523 12.10 6.12 -13.41
N VAL A 524 12.08 7.42 -13.33
CA VAL A 524 11.59 8.30 -14.41
C VAL A 524 12.75 9.12 -14.94
N ARG A 525 12.86 9.15 -16.26
CA ARG A 525 13.76 10.06 -16.95
C ARG A 525 12.97 11.28 -17.40
N GLU A 526 13.33 12.43 -16.87
CA GLU A 526 12.79 13.74 -17.25
C GLU A 526 13.89 14.59 -17.89
N LYS A 527 13.53 15.35 -18.91
CA LYS A 527 14.45 16.31 -19.51
C LYS A 527 14.18 17.67 -18.90
N GLU A 528 15.12 18.13 -18.09
CA GLU A 528 15.11 19.50 -17.56
C GLU A 528 15.72 20.47 -18.57
N GLU A 529 15.00 21.54 -18.85
CA GLU A 529 15.51 22.64 -19.67
C GLU A 529 16.24 23.63 -18.75
N GLY A 530 17.57 23.67 -18.87
CA GLY A 530 18.41 24.67 -18.22
C GLY A 530 18.61 25.86 -19.14
N TYR A 531 18.32 27.06 -18.67
CA TYR A 531 18.55 28.29 -19.39
C TYR A 531 19.78 29.02 -18.82
N THR A 532 20.80 29.21 -19.66
CA THR A 532 22.01 29.96 -19.26
C THR A 532 21.94 31.31 -19.91
N TYR A 533 22.00 32.36 -19.10
CA TYR A 533 22.04 33.74 -19.52
C TYR A 533 23.47 34.28 -19.50
N GLY A 534 23.97 34.75 -20.63
CA GLY A 534 25.28 35.41 -20.73
C GLY A 534 25.13 36.91 -20.85
N TYR A 535 26.21 37.65 -20.55
CA TYR A 535 26.28 39.11 -20.74
C TYR A 535 26.26 39.51 -22.23
N ASN A 536 26.59 38.58 -23.12
CA ASN A 536 26.52 38.76 -24.59
C ASN A 536 25.64 37.64 -25.17
N ASN A 537 24.81 37.95 -26.16
CA ASN A 537 23.89 37.04 -26.87
C ASN A 537 24.56 35.77 -27.43
N ALA A 538 25.89 35.73 -27.52
CA ALA A 538 26.67 34.56 -27.95
C ALA A 538 26.75 33.45 -26.90
N ARG A 539 26.36 33.70 -25.62
CA ARG A 539 26.39 32.71 -24.51
C ARG A 539 25.01 32.25 -24.04
N ASP A 540 23.95 32.77 -24.67
CA ASP A 540 22.60 32.29 -24.38
C ASP A 540 22.44 30.87 -24.93
N ALA A 541 22.33 29.90 -24.05
CA ALA A 541 22.16 28.51 -24.43
C ALA A 541 21.01 27.87 -23.66
N VAL A 542 20.22 27.08 -24.37
CA VAL A 542 19.24 26.17 -23.77
C VAL A 542 19.91 24.80 -23.71
N SER A 543 20.17 24.30 -22.49
CA SER A 543 20.66 22.94 -22.30
C SER A 543 19.50 22.02 -21.93
N LEU A 544 19.35 20.90 -22.64
CA LEU A 544 18.46 19.82 -22.30
C LEU A 544 19.25 18.78 -21.51
N THR A 545 19.12 18.80 -20.18
CA THR A 545 19.78 17.83 -19.31
C THR A 545 18.79 16.72 -18.98
N SER A 546 19.18 15.48 -19.28
CA SER A 546 18.41 14.30 -18.89
C SER A 546 18.68 13.99 -17.43
N ARG A 547 17.68 14.17 -16.58
CA ARG A 547 17.74 13.83 -15.17
C ARG A 547 16.92 12.58 -14.90
N VAL A 548 17.54 11.67 -14.16
CA VAL A 548 16.88 10.44 -13.74
C VAL A 548 16.62 10.57 -12.24
N HIS A 549 15.38 10.40 -11.84
CA HIS A 549 15.00 10.39 -10.43
C HIS A 549 14.07 9.23 -10.12
N ILE A 550 14.05 8.84 -8.85
CA ILE A 550 13.19 7.80 -8.33
C ILE A 550 12.01 8.49 -7.65
N GLU A 551 10.81 8.14 -8.04
CA GLU A 551 9.58 8.64 -7.42
C GLU A 551 8.66 7.48 -7.01
N PRO A 552 7.87 7.61 -5.94
CA PRO A 552 6.87 6.61 -5.59
C PRO A 552 5.80 6.54 -6.67
N LEU A 553 5.26 5.34 -6.93
CA LEU A 553 4.15 5.16 -7.88
C LEU A 553 2.90 5.89 -7.44
N LEU A 554 2.64 5.89 -6.14
CA LEU A 554 1.52 6.58 -5.50
C LEU A 554 2.04 7.40 -4.34
N LEU A 555 1.66 8.64 -4.27
CA LEU A 555 2.00 9.50 -3.14
C LEU A 555 1.18 9.09 -1.90
N PRO A 556 1.72 9.21 -0.67
CA PRO A 556 0.98 8.96 0.57
C PRO A 556 -0.34 9.72 0.64
N ASP A 557 -0.37 10.97 0.19
CA ASP A 557 -1.58 11.81 0.17
C ASP A 557 -2.69 11.24 -0.74
N GLN A 558 -2.33 10.55 -1.81
CA GLN A 558 -3.31 9.88 -2.67
C GLN A 558 -3.98 8.70 -1.96
N LEU A 559 -3.23 7.95 -1.15
CA LEU A 559 -3.74 6.83 -0.35
C LEU A 559 -4.61 7.31 0.82
N MET A 560 -4.29 8.46 1.41
CA MET A 560 -5.11 9.08 2.46
C MET A 560 -6.44 9.62 1.94
N ASN A 561 -6.49 10.06 0.70
CA ASN A 561 -7.68 10.66 0.07
C ASN A 561 -8.46 9.68 -0.81
N LEU A 562 -8.25 8.37 -0.68
CA LEU A 562 -9.01 7.38 -1.42
C LEU A 562 -10.50 7.42 -1.06
N PRO A 563 -11.40 7.34 -2.06
CA PRO A 563 -12.83 7.19 -1.82
C PRO A 563 -13.13 5.88 -1.06
N ARG A 564 -14.24 5.84 -0.33
CA ARG A 564 -14.71 4.62 0.32
C ARG A 564 -14.85 3.49 -0.70
N LEU A 565 -14.54 2.26 -0.28
CA LEU A 565 -14.61 1.05 -1.09
C LEU A 565 -13.66 1.06 -2.30
N SER A 566 -12.68 1.95 -2.31
CA SER A 566 -11.66 2.01 -3.36
C SER A 566 -10.29 1.78 -2.76
N GLY A 567 -9.41 1.16 -3.53
CA GLY A 567 -8.06 0.83 -3.09
C GLY A 567 -7.16 0.36 -4.19
N TYR A 568 -6.04 -0.19 -3.81
CA TYR A 568 -5.07 -0.80 -4.70
C TYR A 568 -4.78 -2.24 -4.27
N LEU A 569 -4.79 -3.13 -5.23
CA LEU A 569 -4.46 -4.53 -5.04
C LEU A 569 -3.08 -4.81 -5.66
N LYS A 570 -2.21 -5.47 -4.88
CA LYS A 570 -0.90 -5.91 -5.35
C LYS A 570 -0.67 -7.36 -4.95
N PHE A 571 -0.43 -8.20 -5.95
CA PHE A 571 0.01 -9.58 -5.78
C PHE A 571 1.55 -9.67 -5.78
N PRO A 572 2.12 -10.74 -5.19
CA PRO A 572 3.56 -11.02 -5.28
C PRO A 572 4.00 -11.43 -6.70
N ASP A 573 5.30 -11.77 -6.84
CA ASP A 573 5.88 -12.38 -8.04
C ASP A 573 5.85 -11.52 -9.31
N GLY A 574 5.93 -10.17 -9.12
CA GLY A 574 6.10 -9.22 -10.22
C GLY A 574 4.82 -8.66 -10.81
N PHE A 575 3.65 -9.12 -10.38
CA PHE A 575 2.38 -8.52 -10.82
C PHE A 575 2.32 -7.03 -10.52
N PRO A 576 1.82 -6.21 -11.47
CA PRO A 576 1.65 -4.78 -11.24
C PRO A 576 0.59 -4.50 -10.17
N ALA A 577 0.67 -3.34 -9.55
CA ALA A 577 -0.41 -2.86 -8.69
C ALA A 577 -1.55 -2.29 -9.55
N ALA A 578 -2.80 -2.58 -9.18
CA ALA A 578 -3.96 -2.04 -9.90
C ALA A 578 -4.98 -1.42 -8.96
N PRO A 579 -5.67 -0.33 -9.38
CA PRO A 579 -6.77 0.23 -8.64
C PRO A 579 -7.97 -0.74 -8.66
N ILE A 580 -8.62 -0.90 -7.50
CA ILE A 580 -9.83 -1.72 -7.36
C ILE A 580 -10.96 -0.93 -6.72
N LYS A 581 -12.17 -1.42 -6.94
CA LYS A 581 -13.36 -0.91 -6.27
C LYS A 581 -14.16 -2.09 -5.72
N LEU A 582 -14.36 -2.09 -4.40
CA LEU A 582 -15.16 -3.10 -3.72
C LEU A 582 -16.64 -2.86 -3.95
N ILE A 583 -17.40 -3.93 -4.16
CA ILE A 583 -18.85 -3.88 -4.33
C ILE A 583 -19.51 -4.48 -3.09
N PRO A 584 -20.17 -3.67 -2.25
CA PRO A 584 -20.82 -4.19 -1.07
C PRO A 584 -22.05 -5.04 -1.48
N VAL A 585 -22.09 -6.27 -1.03
CA VAL A 585 -23.22 -7.17 -1.22
C VAL A 585 -24.11 -7.11 0.02
N ASN A 586 -25.40 -6.87 -0.18
CA ASN A 586 -26.37 -6.91 0.91
C ASN A 586 -26.70 -8.38 1.25
N ARG A 587 -26.15 -8.86 2.38
CA ARG A 587 -26.34 -10.23 2.86
C ARG A 587 -27.49 -10.32 3.83
N LYS A 588 -28.25 -11.41 3.77
CA LYS A 588 -29.32 -11.69 4.73
C LYS A 588 -28.71 -11.95 6.10
N LYS A 589 -29.34 -11.45 7.15
CA LYS A 589 -29.05 -11.79 8.53
C LYS A 589 -29.47 -13.24 8.79
N ARG A 590 -28.50 -14.06 9.27
CA ARG A 590 -28.70 -15.49 9.57
C ARG A 590 -28.75 -15.76 11.06
N ALA A 591 -28.03 -14.99 11.86
CA ALA A 591 -27.92 -15.19 13.30
C ALA A 591 -27.80 -13.85 14.04
N GLU A 592 -28.06 -13.85 15.33
CA GLU A 592 -27.71 -12.72 16.18
C GLU A 592 -26.19 -12.66 16.36
N PRO A 593 -25.56 -11.48 16.28
CA PRO A 593 -24.12 -11.33 16.39
C PRO A 593 -23.57 -11.77 17.74
N PHE A 594 -24.37 -11.66 18.82
CA PHE A 594 -24.02 -12.07 20.18
C PHE A 594 -25.27 -12.36 20.97
N ILE A 595 -25.27 -13.47 21.71
CA ILE A 595 -26.32 -13.86 22.65
C ILE A 595 -25.67 -14.04 24.02
N ARG A 596 -25.96 -13.11 24.96
CA ARG A 596 -25.34 -13.19 26.29
C ARG A 596 -25.76 -14.44 27.02
N ARG A 597 -24.79 -15.20 27.52
CA ARG A 597 -25.02 -16.37 28.37
C ARG A 597 -25.53 -15.89 29.74
N ALA A 598 -26.58 -16.54 30.26
CA ALA A 598 -26.99 -16.38 31.65
C ALA A 598 -25.85 -16.88 32.56
N GLU A 599 -25.57 -16.16 33.64
CA GLU A 599 -24.54 -16.61 34.61
C GLU A 599 -24.98 -17.94 35.20
N ASP A 600 -24.14 -18.97 35.10
CA ASP A 600 -24.31 -20.21 35.85
C ASP A 600 -24.07 -19.92 37.35
N HIS A 601 -25.11 -19.47 38.04
CA HIS A 601 -25.10 -19.53 39.48
C HIS A 601 -25.06 -20.99 39.85
N GLY A 602 -23.87 -21.49 40.24
CA GLY A 602 -23.74 -22.84 40.86
C GLY A 602 -24.71 -22.93 42.01
N PRO A 603 -25.11 -24.17 42.43
CA PRO A 603 -26.06 -24.33 43.52
C PRO A 603 -25.63 -23.50 44.71
N GLU A 604 -26.46 -22.49 45.03
CA GLU A 604 -26.28 -21.66 46.22
C GLU A 604 -26.11 -22.60 47.41
N THR A 605 -24.89 -22.74 47.93
CA THR A 605 -24.65 -23.29 49.23
C THR A 605 -25.45 -22.44 50.19
N GLY A 606 -26.53 -23.05 50.70
CA GLY A 606 -27.55 -22.57 51.59
C GLY A 606 -27.31 -21.19 52.20
N THR A 607 -27.97 -20.18 51.68
CA THR A 607 -28.22 -18.94 52.39
C THR A 607 -29.10 -19.26 53.58
N VAL A 608 -28.49 -19.25 54.72
CA VAL A 608 -29.20 -19.14 55.99
C VAL A 608 -30.07 -17.90 55.88
N SER A 609 -31.38 -18.09 55.77
CA SER A 609 -32.37 -17.03 55.88
C SER A 609 -32.13 -16.22 57.13
N PRO A 610 -32.03 -14.90 57.08
CA PRO A 610 -32.08 -14.11 58.33
C PRO A 610 -33.43 -14.31 58.97
N GLN A 611 -33.40 -14.91 60.18
CA GLN A 611 -34.60 -15.01 61.03
C GLN A 611 -35.10 -13.56 61.30
N SER A 612 -36.39 -13.36 61.00
CA SER A 612 -37.16 -12.18 61.34
C SER A 612 -37.09 -11.98 62.85
N PRO A 613 -36.87 -10.76 63.38
CA PRO A 613 -36.97 -10.50 64.80
C PRO A 613 -38.44 -10.60 65.28
N PRO A 614 -38.70 -11.03 66.54
CA PRO A 614 -40.01 -11.28 67.03
C PRO A 614 -40.86 -9.97 67.19
N SER A 615 -42.09 -10.04 66.78
CA SER A 615 -43.10 -9.00 66.91
C SER A 615 -43.46 -8.76 68.37
N GLY A 616 -43.22 -7.54 68.86
CA GLY A 616 -43.77 -7.01 70.13
C GLY A 616 -45.01 -6.14 69.80
N PRO A 617 -45.89 -5.91 70.82
CA PRO A 617 -47.33 -5.68 70.56
C PRO A 617 -47.70 -4.23 70.28
N SER A 618 -48.84 -4.16 69.60
CA SER A 618 -49.63 -3.00 69.17
C SER A 618 -50.01 -2.00 70.27
N SER A 619 -50.01 -0.74 70.02
CA SER A 619 -50.97 0.23 70.60
C SER A 619 -51.16 1.48 69.72
N GLY A 620 -52.41 1.70 69.33
CA GLY A 620 -53.08 2.99 69.31
C GLY A 620 -52.87 3.91 68.10
N SER A 621 -53.86 3.92 67.25
CA SER A 621 -54.24 5.09 66.41
C SER A 621 -54.80 6.24 67.28
N PRO A 622 -54.90 7.51 66.82
CA PRO A 622 -55.83 7.86 65.77
C PRO A 622 -55.51 9.02 64.82
N SER A 623 -56.12 8.95 63.64
CA SER A 623 -56.83 9.94 62.82
C SER A 623 -56.34 11.38 62.67
N GLY A 624 -56.30 11.82 61.45
CA GLY A 624 -56.32 13.19 61.03
C GLY A 624 -56.12 13.40 59.52
N SER A 625 -57.17 13.38 58.84
CA SER A 625 -57.63 13.86 57.55
C SER A 625 -56.92 15.07 56.98
N SER A 626 -56.67 15.11 55.72
CA SER A 626 -57.43 15.78 54.68
C SER A 626 -56.56 16.47 53.61
N LYS A 627 -56.93 16.19 52.43
CA LYS A 627 -57.03 17.04 51.22
C LYS A 627 -55.81 17.36 50.38
N ALA A 628 -55.79 16.76 49.19
CA ALA A 628 -55.39 17.36 47.92
C ALA A 628 -56.57 18.21 47.36
N PRO A 629 -56.50 18.78 46.14
CA PRO A 629 -55.51 19.50 45.33
C PRO A 629 -56.04 20.95 45.03
N PRO A 630 -55.77 21.73 43.99
CA PRO A 630 -55.48 21.44 42.60
C PRO A 630 -54.53 22.46 41.87
N ASP A 631 -54.21 22.08 40.63
CA ASP A 631 -53.88 22.80 39.40
C ASP A 631 -53.75 24.32 39.35
N ALA A 632 -52.75 24.79 38.59
CA ALA A 632 -52.90 25.57 37.36
C ALA A 632 -51.64 26.17 36.83
N SER A 633 -51.32 25.77 35.60
CA SER A 633 -51.05 26.59 34.40
C SER A 633 -50.20 27.88 34.50
N GLY A 634 -49.27 27.93 33.53
CA GLY A 634 -48.99 29.19 32.82
C GLY A 634 -47.57 29.64 32.70
N GLY A 635 -46.98 29.44 31.57
CA GLY A 635 -46.56 30.47 30.61
C GLY A 635 -45.25 31.24 30.87
N GLY A 636 -44.44 31.22 29.84
CA GLY A 636 -43.67 32.43 29.44
C GLY A 636 -42.17 32.37 29.55
N SER A 637 -41.55 32.13 28.42
CA SER A 637 -40.37 32.81 27.81
C SER A 637 -39.58 33.77 28.69
N ASP A 638 -38.26 33.67 28.68
CA ASP A 638 -37.35 34.57 27.97
C ASP A 638 -35.90 34.32 28.31
N ALA A 639 -35.08 34.55 27.28
CA ALA A 639 -33.64 34.52 27.23
C ALA A 639 -32.98 35.54 28.16
N ALA A 640 -31.75 35.23 28.58
CA ALA A 640 -30.65 36.24 28.68
C ALA A 640 -29.30 35.56 28.93
N ASP A 641 -28.35 35.93 28.12
CA ASP A 641 -26.91 35.67 28.11
C ASP A 641 -26.18 36.34 29.31
N PRO A 642 -24.85 36.05 29.44
CA PRO A 642 -24.07 36.15 30.67
C PRO A 642 -23.40 37.53 30.89
N PRO A 643 -22.78 37.80 32.02
CA PRO A 643 -21.74 38.82 32.10
C PRO A 643 -20.34 38.27 32.30
N ALA A 644 -19.43 39.05 31.72
CA ALA A 644 -17.99 38.89 31.63
C ALA A 644 -17.22 39.34 32.87
N ALA A 645 -16.00 38.81 32.96
CA ALA A 645 -14.72 39.37 33.37
C ALA A 645 -14.52 39.91 34.79
N ASN A 646 -13.44 39.40 35.41
CA ASN A 646 -12.24 40.17 35.77
C ASN A 646 -11.12 39.23 36.22
N ASP A 647 -10.07 39.35 35.66
CA ASP A 647 -8.65 39.66 35.71
C ASP A 647 -8.05 39.57 37.13
N ASP A 648 -6.95 38.84 37.22
CA ASP A 648 -5.65 39.22 37.81
C ASP A 648 -4.80 37.99 38.19
N GLY A 649 -3.53 37.99 37.74
CA GLY A 649 -2.49 37.32 38.48
C GLY A 649 -1.56 36.35 37.74
N ALA A 650 -0.61 36.88 37.00
CA ALA A 650 0.81 36.51 36.89
C ALA A 650 1.27 35.07 37.14
N GLY A 651 1.91 34.48 36.12
CA GLY A 651 2.70 33.24 36.30
C GLY A 651 3.37 32.72 35.04
N GLN A 652 4.46 33.30 34.67
CA GLN A 652 5.66 32.79 33.93
C GLN A 652 5.50 31.69 32.87
N ARG A 653 5.65 32.09 31.61
CA ARG A 653 6.03 31.28 30.48
C ARG A 653 7.51 30.93 30.55
N ILE A 654 7.83 29.63 30.51
CA ILE A 654 9.18 29.14 30.22
C ILE A 654 9.20 28.70 28.72
N VAL A 655 10.03 29.42 27.96
CA VAL A 655 10.39 29.07 26.57
C VAL A 655 11.78 28.44 26.59
N PRO A 656 12.04 27.30 25.95
CA PRO A 656 13.41 26.83 25.75
C PRO A 656 14.04 27.50 24.54
N ARG A 657 15.21 28.10 24.75
CA ARG A 657 16.08 28.68 23.73
C ARG A 657 16.83 27.60 22.94
N GLN A 658 16.90 27.77 21.65
CA GLN A 658 17.86 27.16 20.74
C GLN A 658 19.29 27.60 21.11
N GLY A 659 20.20 26.63 21.29
CA GLY A 659 21.62 26.87 21.44
C GLY A 659 22.34 26.73 20.11
N GLU A 660 22.91 27.83 19.63
CA GLU A 660 23.91 27.90 18.57
C GLU A 660 25.23 27.30 19.08
N LEU A 661 25.84 26.44 18.29
CA LEU A 661 27.22 25.98 18.47
C LEU A 661 28.16 26.83 17.60
N ALA A 662 28.95 27.63 18.25
CA ALA A 662 30.00 28.44 17.65
C ALA A 662 31.28 27.59 17.44
N LEU A 663 31.84 27.72 16.26
CA LEU A 663 33.18 27.29 15.86
C LEU A 663 34.24 28.15 16.57
N THR A 664 35.19 27.53 17.25
CA THR A 664 36.51 28.16 17.55
C THR A 664 37.61 27.31 17.00
N ALA A 665 38.39 27.93 16.13
CA ALA A 665 39.66 27.46 15.65
C ALA A 665 40.73 27.59 16.73
N GLY A 666 41.62 26.60 16.85
CA GLY A 666 42.82 26.63 17.68
C GLY A 666 43.95 25.83 17.05
N THR A 667 44.96 26.55 16.67
CA THR A 667 46.24 26.16 16.07
C THR A 667 47.16 25.40 17.04
N GLY A 668 47.93 24.41 16.55
CA GLY A 668 49.13 23.90 17.23
C GLY A 668 49.53 22.50 16.84
N GLY A 669 50.46 22.32 15.89
CA GLY A 669 51.27 21.09 15.77
C GLY A 669 52.56 21.20 16.61
N PRO A 670 53.52 20.29 16.50
CA PRO A 670 53.71 19.14 15.60
C PRO A 670 54.41 17.87 16.22
N ARG A 671 54.62 16.86 15.36
CA ARG A 671 55.60 15.75 15.40
C ARG A 671 55.20 14.39 15.98
N GLY A 672 55.17 13.39 15.10
CA GLY A 672 56.18 12.35 15.05
C GLY A 672 55.67 10.93 15.00
N GLY A 673 55.87 10.23 13.89
CA GLY A 673 56.30 8.86 13.95
C GLY A 673 55.32 7.73 13.65
N GLY A 674 55.52 7.02 12.53
CA GLY A 674 55.42 5.57 12.50
C GLY A 674 54.20 5.00 11.75
N GLY A 675 54.46 4.51 10.54
CA GLY A 675 53.54 3.86 9.64
C GLY A 675 52.98 2.52 10.09
N ALA A 676 51.84 2.22 9.54
CA ALA A 676 51.44 0.87 9.09
C ALA A 676 50.20 0.98 8.19
N ARG A 677 50.37 0.51 6.95
CA ARG A 677 49.24 0.32 6.00
C ARG A 677 48.43 -0.92 6.38
N PRO A 678 47.12 -0.93 6.34
CA PRO A 678 46.35 -2.17 6.42
C PRO A 678 46.28 -2.87 5.05
N ARG A 679 46.55 -4.17 5.08
CA ARG A 679 46.41 -5.11 3.96
C ARG A 679 44.96 -5.31 3.56
N GLY A 680 44.67 -5.39 2.26
CA GLY A 680 43.42 -5.78 1.70
C GLY A 680 43.10 -7.28 1.84
N PRO A 681 41.83 -7.71 1.71
CA PRO A 681 41.41 -9.09 1.88
C PRO A 681 41.79 -9.96 0.66
N PRO A 682 41.92 -11.30 0.84
CA PRO A 682 42.42 -12.21 -0.19
C PRO A 682 41.32 -12.53 -1.24
N ARG A 683 41.76 -12.63 -2.49
CA ARG A 683 40.99 -13.14 -3.63
C ARG A 683 40.69 -14.63 -3.45
N GLN A 684 39.45 -15.02 -3.47
CA GLN A 684 39.01 -16.42 -3.59
C GLN A 684 39.16 -16.89 -5.03
N GLY A 685 39.79 -18.04 -5.22
CA GLY A 685 40.06 -18.70 -6.48
C GLY A 685 38.79 -19.36 -7.08
N ARG A 686 38.75 -19.35 -8.40
CA ARG A 686 37.76 -20.10 -9.23
C ARG A 686 37.97 -21.61 -9.08
N PRO A 687 36.91 -22.42 -9.02
CA PRO A 687 37.06 -23.88 -9.14
C PRO A 687 37.26 -24.30 -10.58
N ARG A 688 38.20 -25.22 -10.79
CA ARG A 688 38.50 -25.95 -12.04
C ARG A 688 37.39 -26.96 -12.32
N ALA A 689 37.07 -27.10 -13.60
CA ALA A 689 36.25 -28.18 -14.14
C ALA A 689 36.96 -29.54 -14.05
N PRO A 690 36.24 -30.66 -13.87
CA PRO A 690 36.84 -32.00 -13.95
C PRO A 690 36.97 -32.47 -15.39
N PRO A 691 37.95 -33.34 -15.68
CA PRO A 691 38.18 -33.89 -17.04
C PRO A 691 37.20 -35.02 -17.35
N GLY A 692 36.78 -35.12 -18.61
CA GLY A 692 36.02 -36.20 -19.14
C GLY A 692 36.83 -37.51 -19.22
N GLY A 693 36.14 -38.60 -19.07
CA GLY A 693 36.58 -39.97 -19.32
C GLY A 693 35.40 -40.85 -19.55
N GLU A 694 35.35 -41.37 -20.78
CA GLU A 694 34.69 -42.55 -21.39
C GLU A 694 33.19 -42.77 -21.13
#